data_1071d298bb620b978e10437a1cf45a6f
#
_entry.id   1071d298bb620b978e10437a1cf45a6f
#
_cell.length_a   1.000
_cell.length_b   1.000
_cell.length_c   1.000
_cell.angle_alpha   90.00
_cell.angle_beta   90.00
_cell.angle_gamma   90.00
#
_symmetry.space_group_name_H-M   'P 1'
#
loop_
_entity.id
_entity.type
_entity.pdbx_description
1 polymer ?
#
loop_
_entity_poly.entity_id
_entity_poly.type
_entity_poly.pdbx_seq_one_letter_code
_entity_poly.pdbx_strand_id
1 'polypeptide(L)'
;MPSTVHDAVTPDPTLPSRRSSPRWAGPILLLVLLLAIVGGLLSRGTSAPQPATAPEEVFSAERAAAAAAPLVQEPRPVGTEANAAAHYRLAEQLAGAGFEVTSSEGIGRRTAEGTGSAGYVRNLVATRPGSDPTGTLVLATHIDSVPHAPGAADAGVGLAVILETVRALGPEALRNDLVILLVDGEEPRLLGAQAYVDGAGEELRAPVVVLNHEARGISGRPLVARTAGPMHEALPAMPRPEYESFTDALFGIIPNDTDFTVYRDEAGWWGLDVALIGEAWAYHSPQDDAEHLDPGSLQHFGELTLSLTRELGAQDLAALEDAGEDRPVQTTMPWGILVMPPWLVQGLGLAAPLTLAATAAVLRRRGRLTLLGTSFGALLALLAIALAGAAGYGLWNATAAASPDILSQTMKEPVVALPFLGAELLAGAAVMAGAWLLGRLLVGRDALLAGTGMLALLLIAVVAVLSPAFASSMVLPAAAAGIGILLGTLLPPVPSLMVRATALLPTGWLVGTQVHALGEFGIASSAGALAATTALALAAAAPLLIAPQEEASGTARRPHRLLIPVLPAVLAVGLAIGGTALTRAAGEPVQERVRAAVDAETGQTRWESDGVTEWGRSLDGTEDTSVVEGPQVEVEPTGEGTTSTRIRLTSARPGVEYRLELAEGEFSGVTVDGEPLADDDSSGSQGLHALRILGVPAGHEVVIEAEVPAGASMEVVEAVYSPALADGWVAPGPGVTLVQPRVEISRTVIL
;
A
#
# COMPACT_ATOMS: atom_id res chain seq x y z
N MET A 1 51.28 19.05 64.41
CA MET A 1 50.90 18.40 63.15
C MET A 1 50.19 17.13 63.49
N PRO A 2 48.81 17.00 63.30
CA PRO A 2 48.15 15.74 63.46
C PRO A 2 47.93 15.08 62.08
N SER A 3 48.32 13.82 62.01
CA SER A 3 48.13 12.89 60.94
C SER A 3 46.65 12.45 60.88
N THR A 4 45.98 12.74 59.78
CA THR A 4 44.65 12.21 59.48
C THR A 4 44.76 10.77 59.01
N VAL A 5 44.32 9.85 59.88
CA VAL A 5 44.10 8.44 59.52
C VAL A 5 42.83 8.37 58.67
N HIS A 6 42.96 7.93 57.42
CA HIS A 6 41.83 7.53 56.59
C HIS A 6 41.36 6.15 57.06
N ASP A 7 40.24 6.11 57.79
CA ASP A 7 39.54 4.86 58.07
C ASP A 7 39.01 4.24 56.72
N ALA A 8 39.63 3.14 56.33
CA ALA A 8 39.13 2.30 55.23
C ALA A 8 37.85 1.61 55.72
N VAL A 9 36.72 2.03 55.21
CA VAL A 9 35.43 1.37 55.44
C VAL A 9 35.53 -0.05 54.87
N THR A 10 35.63 -1.03 55.77
CA THR A 10 35.57 -2.45 55.41
C THR A 10 34.16 -2.75 54.89
N PRO A 11 33.97 -3.43 53.75
CA PRO A 11 32.68 -3.81 53.23
C PRO A 11 31.95 -4.75 54.21
N ASP A 12 30.70 -4.49 54.50
CA ASP A 12 29.83 -5.33 55.34
C ASP A 12 29.68 -6.71 54.71
N PRO A 13 30.14 -7.82 55.34
CA PRO A 13 30.10 -9.16 54.76
C PRO A 13 28.71 -9.77 54.71
N THR A 14 27.67 -9.07 55.22
CA THR A 14 26.30 -9.54 55.25
C THR A 14 25.46 -9.18 54.01
N LEU A 15 26.01 -8.31 53.11
CA LEU A 15 25.35 -8.03 51.84
C LEU A 15 25.68 -9.12 50.82
N PRO A 16 24.72 -9.82 50.24
CA PRO A 16 24.99 -10.83 49.23
C PRO A 16 25.76 -10.20 48.07
N SER A 17 26.94 -10.75 47.77
CA SER A 17 27.74 -10.33 46.61
C SER A 17 26.86 -10.40 45.32
N ARG A 18 26.58 -9.22 44.75
CA ARG A 18 25.80 -9.12 43.52
C ARG A 18 26.55 -9.91 42.41
N ARG A 19 26.02 -11.09 42.06
CA ARG A 19 26.51 -11.87 40.95
C ARG A 19 26.33 -11.05 39.67
N SER A 20 27.44 -10.73 39.01
CA SER A 20 27.42 -10.07 37.68
C SER A 20 26.64 -10.92 36.67
N SER A 21 25.91 -10.28 35.78
CA SER A 21 25.23 -11.00 34.68
C SER A 21 26.27 -11.79 33.86
N PRO A 22 25.98 -13.04 33.50
CA PRO A 22 26.91 -13.87 32.74
C PRO A 22 27.31 -13.19 31.43
N ARG A 23 28.56 -13.34 30.98
CA ARG A 23 29.09 -12.73 29.74
C ARG A 23 28.29 -13.15 28.48
N TRP A 24 27.61 -14.30 28.54
CA TRP A 24 26.77 -14.86 27.46
C TRP A 24 25.34 -14.30 27.43
N ALA A 25 24.92 -13.51 28.43
CA ALA A 25 23.55 -13.00 28.48
C ALA A 25 23.21 -12.09 27.28
N GLY A 26 24.09 -11.18 26.89
CA GLY A 26 23.88 -10.29 25.74
C GLY A 26 23.73 -11.06 24.40
N PRO A 27 24.65 -11.97 24.06
CA PRO A 27 24.50 -12.82 22.88
C PRO A 27 23.19 -13.63 22.85
N ILE A 28 22.74 -14.20 23.98
CA ILE A 28 21.46 -14.93 24.04
C ILE A 28 20.29 -14.01 23.80
N LEU A 29 20.23 -12.82 24.42
CA LEU A 29 19.15 -11.86 24.22
C LEU A 29 19.09 -11.38 22.76
N LEU A 30 20.24 -11.16 22.13
CA LEU A 30 20.32 -10.83 20.70
C LEU A 30 19.81 -11.99 19.83
N LEU A 31 20.18 -13.23 20.14
CA LEU A 31 19.69 -14.40 19.42
C LEU A 31 18.18 -14.54 19.54
N VAL A 32 17.60 -14.33 20.74
CA VAL A 32 16.15 -14.36 20.96
C VAL A 32 15.44 -13.28 20.13
N LEU A 33 16.00 -12.05 20.11
CA LEU A 33 15.46 -10.96 19.29
C LEU A 33 15.48 -11.32 17.79
N LEU A 34 16.62 -11.81 17.29
CA LEU A 34 16.76 -12.19 15.88
C LEU A 34 15.83 -13.34 15.50
N LEU A 35 15.70 -14.38 16.35
CA LEU A 35 14.77 -15.47 16.12
C LEU A 35 13.31 -14.98 16.11
N ALA A 36 12.96 -14.04 16.98
CA ALA A 36 11.62 -13.44 16.99
C ALA A 36 11.35 -12.59 15.73
N ILE A 37 12.35 -11.84 15.24
CA ILE A 37 12.25 -11.10 13.97
C ILE A 37 12.03 -12.07 12.79
N VAL A 38 12.85 -13.11 12.70
CA VAL A 38 12.70 -14.13 11.64
C VAL A 38 11.35 -14.84 11.76
N GLY A 39 10.90 -15.16 12.99
CA GLY A 39 9.58 -15.72 13.22
C GLY A 39 8.44 -14.82 12.75
N GLY A 40 8.54 -13.50 13.02
CA GLY A 40 7.60 -12.50 12.53
C GLY A 40 7.56 -12.45 11.00
N LEU A 41 8.72 -12.38 10.37
CA LEU A 41 8.86 -12.35 8.91
C LEU A 41 8.27 -13.62 8.26
N LEU A 42 8.67 -14.81 8.72
CA LEU A 42 8.20 -16.09 8.15
C LEU A 42 6.72 -16.36 8.41
N SER A 43 6.12 -15.74 9.42
CA SER A 43 4.69 -15.88 9.71
C SER A 43 3.78 -15.28 8.64
N ARG A 44 4.33 -14.42 7.79
CA ARG A 44 3.60 -13.68 6.76
C ARG A 44 3.61 -14.36 5.38
N GLY A 45 4.05 -15.61 5.27
CA GLY A 45 3.97 -16.38 4.01
C GLY A 45 2.53 -16.61 3.54
N THR A 46 2.34 -16.70 2.22
CA THR A 46 1.05 -16.98 1.56
C THR A 46 0.58 -18.43 1.76
N SER A 47 -0.60 -18.78 1.24
CA SER A 47 -1.12 -20.14 1.25
C SER A 47 -0.38 -21.01 0.23
N ALA A 48 -0.30 -22.29 0.50
CA ALA A 48 0.16 -23.26 -0.52
C ALA A 48 -0.93 -23.40 -1.61
N PRO A 49 -0.61 -23.19 -2.90
CA PRO A 49 -1.57 -23.31 -3.99
C PRO A 49 -2.20 -24.71 -4.02
N GLN A 50 -3.53 -24.78 -4.16
CA GLN A 50 -4.26 -26.01 -4.33
C GLN A 50 -4.38 -26.37 -5.81
N PRO A 51 -4.18 -27.65 -6.19
CA PRO A 51 -4.31 -28.09 -7.57
C PRO A 51 -5.77 -28.10 -8.05
N ALA A 52 -5.99 -28.17 -9.35
CA ALA A 52 -7.31 -28.29 -9.94
C ALA A 52 -8.12 -29.52 -9.46
N THR A 53 -7.42 -30.54 -9.00
CA THR A 53 -8.02 -31.79 -8.45
C THR A 53 -8.43 -31.66 -6.98
N ALA A 54 -8.25 -30.53 -6.32
CA ALA A 54 -8.72 -30.29 -4.96
C ALA A 54 -10.25 -30.49 -4.85
N PRO A 55 -10.80 -30.80 -3.66
CA PRO A 55 -12.25 -30.94 -3.47
C PRO A 55 -13.04 -29.76 -4.03
N GLU A 56 -14.29 -30.02 -4.46
CA GLU A 56 -15.08 -29.00 -5.14
C GLU A 56 -15.41 -27.80 -4.25
N GLU A 57 -15.60 -28.02 -2.96
CA GLU A 57 -15.89 -27.00 -1.96
C GLU A 57 -14.67 -26.19 -1.49
N VAL A 58 -13.47 -26.57 -1.94
CA VAL A 58 -12.21 -25.89 -1.60
C VAL A 58 -11.81 -24.95 -2.73
N PHE A 59 -11.35 -23.76 -2.41
CA PHE A 59 -10.77 -22.86 -3.40
C PHE A 59 -9.47 -23.43 -3.97
N SER A 60 -9.29 -23.36 -5.28
CA SER A 60 -8.08 -23.81 -5.97
C SER A 60 -7.50 -22.70 -6.84
N ALA A 61 -6.29 -22.26 -6.55
CA ALA A 61 -5.57 -21.28 -7.36
C ALA A 61 -5.39 -21.74 -8.81
N GLU A 62 -5.17 -23.06 -9.05
CA GLU A 62 -5.02 -23.59 -10.40
C GLU A 62 -6.33 -23.49 -11.21
N ARG A 63 -7.50 -23.75 -10.59
CA ARG A 63 -8.79 -23.55 -11.25
C ARG A 63 -9.11 -22.09 -11.45
N ALA A 64 -8.83 -21.24 -10.45
CA ALA A 64 -9.03 -19.80 -10.53
C ALA A 64 -8.22 -19.17 -11.66
N ALA A 65 -6.93 -19.48 -11.73
CA ALA A 65 -6.05 -19.04 -12.80
C ALA A 65 -6.51 -19.50 -14.18
N ALA A 66 -6.96 -20.78 -14.30
CA ALA A 66 -7.49 -21.30 -15.55
C ALA A 66 -8.78 -20.59 -16.01
N ALA A 67 -9.67 -20.24 -15.08
CA ALA A 67 -10.91 -19.51 -15.37
C ALA A 67 -10.64 -18.07 -15.84
N ALA A 68 -9.65 -17.40 -15.26
CA ALA A 68 -9.28 -16.02 -15.60
C ALA A 68 -8.33 -15.93 -16.82
N ALA A 69 -7.57 -16.99 -17.14
CA ALA A 69 -6.56 -16.96 -18.20
C ALA A 69 -7.06 -16.38 -19.56
N PRO A 70 -8.28 -16.68 -20.05
CA PRO A 70 -8.78 -16.09 -21.29
C PRO A 70 -9.12 -14.60 -21.18
N LEU A 71 -9.18 -14.05 -19.97
CA LEU A 71 -9.55 -12.65 -19.71
C LEU A 71 -8.32 -11.74 -19.66
N VAL A 72 -7.16 -12.29 -19.29
CA VAL A 72 -5.93 -11.55 -18.98
C VAL A 72 -4.81 -11.81 -19.99
N GLN A 73 -5.15 -12.09 -21.26
CA GLN A 73 -4.16 -12.34 -22.32
C GLN A 73 -3.63 -11.06 -22.96
N GLU A 74 -4.44 -10.03 -22.97
CA GLU A 74 -4.14 -8.74 -23.59
C GLU A 74 -4.75 -7.60 -22.76
N PRO A 75 -4.23 -6.37 -22.92
CA PRO A 75 -4.82 -5.20 -22.27
C PRO A 75 -6.29 -5.02 -22.69
N ARG A 76 -7.14 -4.68 -21.73
CA ARG A 76 -8.58 -4.54 -21.91
C ARG A 76 -9.14 -3.20 -21.40
N PRO A 77 -8.58 -2.05 -21.86
CA PRO A 77 -9.09 -0.76 -21.43
C PRO A 77 -10.54 -0.55 -21.84
N VAL A 78 -11.22 0.33 -21.12
CA VAL A 78 -12.60 0.75 -21.40
C VAL A 78 -12.83 1.02 -22.91
N GLY A 79 -13.94 0.54 -23.45
CA GLY A 79 -14.36 0.79 -24.82
C GLY A 79 -13.60 0.01 -25.92
N THR A 80 -12.69 -0.91 -25.56
CA THR A 80 -11.95 -1.75 -26.51
C THR A 80 -12.68 -3.06 -26.81
N GLU A 81 -12.33 -3.71 -27.92
CA GLU A 81 -12.83 -5.03 -28.27
C GLU A 81 -12.44 -6.11 -27.25
N ALA A 82 -11.23 -6.02 -26.70
CA ALA A 82 -10.74 -6.91 -25.65
C ALA A 82 -11.57 -6.81 -24.36
N ASN A 83 -11.94 -5.58 -23.96
CA ASN A 83 -12.83 -5.33 -22.83
C ASN A 83 -14.22 -5.93 -23.10
N ALA A 84 -14.80 -5.67 -24.25
CA ALA A 84 -16.10 -6.24 -24.64
C ALA A 84 -16.09 -7.78 -24.68
N ALA A 85 -15.00 -8.40 -25.15
CA ALA A 85 -14.82 -9.84 -25.14
C ALA A 85 -14.72 -10.42 -23.73
N ALA A 86 -13.99 -9.74 -22.82
CA ALA A 86 -13.90 -10.12 -21.43
C ALA A 86 -15.29 -10.06 -20.76
N HIS A 87 -16.03 -8.98 -20.96
CA HIS A 87 -17.37 -8.80 -20.46
C HIS A 87 -18.32 -9.94 -20.90
N TYR A 88 -18.29 -10.29 -22.19
CA TYR A 88 -19.10 -11.39 -22.73
C TYR A 88 -18.76 -12.73 -22.07
N ARG A 89 -17.45 -13.06 -21.93
CA ARG A 89 -17.00 -14.31 -21.31
C ARG A 89 -17.37 -14.40 -19.84
N LEU A 90 -17.28 -13.30 -19.11
CA LEU A 90 -17.66 -13.22 -17.71
C LEU A 90 -19.18 -13.45 -17.55
N ALA A 91 -20.00 -12.83 -18.42
CA ALA A 91 -21.45 -13.02 -18.43
C ALA A 91 -21.81 -14.50 -18.68
N GLU A 92 -21.16 -15.17 -19.64
CA GLU A 92 -21.37 -16.59 -19.92
C GLU A 92 -20.99 -17.48 -18.73
N GLN A 93 -19.84 -17.24 -18.08
CA GLN A 93 -19.38 -18.01 -16.93
C GLN A 93 -20.32 -17.86 -15.74
N LEU A 94 -20.77 -16.64 -15.42
CA LEU A 94 -21.68 -16.38 -14.31
C LEU A 94 -23.08 -16.93 -14.56
N ALA A 95 -23.59 -16.80 -15.79
CA ALA A 95 -24.86 -17.42 -16.18
C ALA A 95 -24.77 -18.96 -16.09
N GLY A 96 -23.66 -19.55 -16.52
CA GLY A 96 -23.36 -20.98 -16.38
C GLY A 96 -23.30 -21.45 -14.93
N ALA A 97 -22.91 -20.57 -13.99
CA ALA A 97 -22.93 -20.81 -12.56
C ALA A 97 -24.31 -20.58 -11.90
N GLY A 98 -25.34 -20.25 -12.67
CA GLY A 98 -26.73 -20.13 -12.22
C GLY A 98 -27.10 -18.74 -11.66
N PHE A 99 -26.38 -17.70 -12.05
CA PHE A 99 -26.76 -16.31 -11.75
C PHE A 99 -27.66 -15.74 -12.85
N GLU A 100 -28.55 -14.84 -12.47
CA GLU A 100 -29.22 -13.94 -13.40
C GLU A 100 -28.24 -12.80 -13.72
N VAL A 101 -27.90 -12.65 -15.00
CA VAL A 101 -26.84 -11.73 -15.43
C VAL A 101 -27.44 -10.60 -16.26
N THR A 102 -27.13 -9.37 -15.90
CA THR A 102 -27.53 -8.15 -16.59
C THR A 102 -26.32 -7.27 -16.87
N SER A 103 -26.37 -6.47 -17.95
CA SER A 103 -25.38 -5.43 -18.22
C SER A 103 -26.00 -4.07 -17.90
N SER A 104 -25.27 -3.24 -17.18
CA SER A 104 -25.61 -1.83 -16.92
C SER A 104 -24.68 -0.94 -17.73
N GLU A 105 -25.20 -0.28 -18.76
CA GLU A 105 -24.45 0.66 -19.60
C GLU A 105 -24.78 2.09 -19.19
N GLY A 106 -23.77 2.97 -19.17
CA GLY A 106 -23.97 4.36 -18.78
C GLY A 106 -22.73 5.22 -18.98
N ILE A 107 -22.84 6.47 -18.60
CA ILE A 107 -21.72 7.42 -18.55
C ILE A 107 -21.33 7.59 -17.08
N GLY A 108 -20.19 7.01 -16.70
CA GLY A 108 -19.58 7.27 -15.40
C GLY A 108 -18.97 8.66 -15.36
N ARG A 109 -19.09 9.37 -14.23
CA ARG A 109 -18.71 10.77 -14.13
C ARG A 109 -18.06 11.04 -12.78
N ARG A 110 -16.90 11.68 -12.78
CA ARG A 110 -16.22 12.12 -11.55
C ARG A 110 -15.45 13.41 -11.78
N THR A 111 -15.35 14.22 -10.75
CA THR A 111 -14.50 15.41 -10.74
C THR A 111 -13.42 15.28 -9.66
N ALA A 112 -12.20 15.66 -9.99
CA ALA A 112 -11.11 15.71 -9.01
C ALA A 112 -10.05 16.71 -9.49
N GLU A 113 -9.51 17.50 -8.57
CA GLU A 113 -8.38 18.41 -8.82
C GLU A 113 -8.58 19.34 -10.04
N GLY A 114 -9.81 19.83 -10.25
CA GLY A 114 -10.13 20.72 -11.37
C GLY A 114 -10.24 20.01 -12.73
N THR A 115 -10.26 18.68 -12.76
CA THR A 115 -10.48 17.86 -13.97
C THR A 115 -11.82 17.13 -13.86
N GLY A 116 -12.69 17.31 -14.86
CA GLY A 116 -13.90 16.51 -15.02
C GLY A 116 -13.63 15.30 -15.90
N SER A 117 -13.99 14.11 -15.44
CA SER A 117 -13.88 12.87 -16.20
C SER A 117 -15.26 12.27 -16.50
N ALA A 118 -15.49 11.85 -17.73
CA ALA A 118 -16.67 11.08 -18.14
C ALA A 118 -16.23 9.89 -18.98
N GLY A 119 -16.86 8.73 -18.82
CA GLY A 119 -16.52 7.53 -19.58
C GLY A 119 -17.72 6.67 -19.89
N TYR A 120 -17.73 6.08 -21.09
CA TYR A 120 -18.73 5.13 -21.51
C TYR A 120 -18.40 3.77 -20.94
N VAL A 121 -19.09 3.39 -19.87
CA VAL A 121 -18.81 2.18 -19.09
C VAL A 121 -19.89 1.13 -19.26
N ARG A 122 -19.51 -0.13 -19.13
CA ARG A 122 -20.41 -1.27 -19.15
C ARG A 122 -20.12 -2.17 -17.97
N ASN A 123 -20.95 -2.08 -16.94
CA ASN A 123 -20.86 -2.94 -15.77
C ASN A 123 -21.60 -4.26 -15.98
N LEU A 124 -21.14 -5.33 -15.35
CA LEU A 124 -21.77 -6.62 -15.33
C LEU A 124 -22.32 -6.89 -13.92
N VAL A 125 -23.60 -7.13 -13.80
CA VAL A 125 -24.28 -7.43 -12.55
C VAL A 125 -24.87 -8.82 -12.62
N ALA A 126 -24.42 -9.72 -11.73
CA ALA A 126 -24.95 -11.06 -11.66
C ALA A 126 -25.56 -11.31 -10.27
N THR A 127 -26.82 -11.70 -10.22
CA THR A 127 -27.58 -11.82 -8.98
C THR A 127 -28.03 -13.26 -8.72
N ARG A 128 -28.01 -13.65 -7.44
CA ARG A 128 -28.56 -14.91 -6.94
C ARG A 128 -29.35 -14.61 -5.67
N PRO A 129 -30.69 -14.79 -5.66
CA PRO A 129 -31.49 -14.56 -4.46
C PRO A 129 -31.11 -15.47 -3.30
N GLY A 130 -31.11 -14.92 -2.10
CA GLY A 130 -30.93 -15.65 -0.87
C GLY A 130 -32.18 -16.47 -0.48
N SER A 131 -32.01 -17.44 0.42
CA SER A 131 -33.10 -18.29 0.94
C SER A 131 -33.98 -17.57 1.99
N ASP A 132 -33.39 -16.64 2.76
CA ASP A 132 -34.06 -15.84 3.81
C ASP A 132 -33.27 -14.53 4.03
N PRO A 133 -33.23 -13.62 3.04
CA PRO A 133 -32.28 -12.53 3.03
C PRO A 133 -32.58 -11.44 4.05
N THR A 134 -31.61 -11.07 4.84
CA THR A 134 -31.61 -9.94 5.77
C THR A 134 -30.73 -8.78 5.28
N GLY A 135 -30.11 -8.92 4.11
CA GLY A 135 -29.28 -7.94 3.43
C GLY A 135 -28.70 -8.52 2.16
N THR A 136 -27.82 -7.76 1.52
CA THR A 136 -27.13 -8.15 0.28
C THR A 136 -25.63 -8.24 0.51
N LEU A 137 -25.03 -9.36 0.07
CA LEU A 137 -23.57 -9.49 -0.03
C LEU A 137 -23.13 -9.25 -1.47
N VAL A 138 -22.21 -8.32 -1.68
CA VAL A 138 -21.63 -7.97 -2.98
C VAL A 138 -20.18 -8.44 -3.04
N LEU A 139 -19.80 -9.19 -4.07
CA LEU A 139 -18.42 -9.43 -4.43
C LEU A 139 -18.10 -8.53 -5.63
N ALA A 140 -17.20 -7.56 -5.44
CA ALA A 140 -16.88 -6.54 -6.44
C ALA A 140 -15.43 -6.60 -6.88
N THR A 141 -15.18 -6.29 -8.16
CA THR A 141 -13.87 -6.01 -8.76
C THR A 141 -14.10 -5.32 -10.10
N HIS A 142 -13.03 -4.83 -10.75
CA HIS A 142 -13.16 -4.24 -12.07
C HIS A 142 -12.78 -5.18 -13.21
N ILE A 143 -13.32 -4.89 -14.41
CA ILE A 143 -13.10 -5.68 -15.63
C ILE A 143 -11.92 -5.08 -16.42
N ASP A 144 -11.86 -3.77 -16.52
CA ASP A 144 -10.86 -3.06 -17.31
C ASP A 144 -9.43 -3.26 -16.79
N SER A 145 -8.48 -2.89 -17.59
CA SER A 145 -7.07 -2.74 -17.21
C SER A 145 -6.50 -1.50 -17.89
N VAL A 146 -5.35 -1.03 -17.43
CA VAL A 146 -4.64 0.04 -18.16
C VAL A 146 -4.29 -0.38 -19.58
N PRO A 147 -4.16 0.58 -20.53
CA PRO A 147 -4.05 0.27 -21.95
C PRO A 147 -2.83 -0.56 -22.39
N HIS A 148 -1.87 -0.80 -21.52
CA HIS A 148 -0.60 -1.44 -21.84
C HIS A 148 -0.23 -2.61 -20.92
N ALA A 149 -1.12 -2.96 -19.98
CA ALA A 149 -0.94 -4.11 -19.09
C ALA A 149 -2.07 -5.12 -19.28
N PRO A 150 -1.77 -6.43 -19.36
CA PRO A 150 -2.80 -7.47 -19.34
C PRO A 150 -3.66 -7.44 -18.09
N GLY A 151 -3.14 -6.89 -16.98
CA GLY A 151 -3.85 -6.76 -15.71
C GLY A 151 -4.22 -8.11 -15.12
N ALA A 152 -3.24 -9.01 -14.98
CA ALA A 152 -3.47 -10.33 -14.39
C ALA A 152 -3.66 -10.25 -12.88
N ALA A 153 -2.96 -9.32 -12.22
CA ALA A 153 -3.24 -8.96 -10.85
C ALA A 153 -4.29 -7.86 -10.78
N ASP A 154 -4.14 -6.80 -11.56
CA ASP A 154 -4.94 -5.58 -11.52
C ASP A 154 -6.01 -5.51 -12.65
N ALA A 155 -7.34 -5.86 -12.39
CA ALA A 155 -7.76 -6.67 -11.24
C ALA A 155 -8.16 -8.09 -11.67
N GLY A 156 -7.37 -8.70 -12.57
CA GLY A 156 -7.57 -10.09 -12.99
C GLY A 156 -7.60 -11.09 -11.81
N VAL A 157 -6.86 -10.80 -10.74
CA VAL A 157 -6.90 -11.60 -9.51
C VAL A 157 -8.28 -11.57 -8.87
N GLY A 158 -8.94 -10.41 -8.85
CA GLY A 158 -10.31 -10.27 -8.35
C GLY A 158 -11.30 -11.11 -9.18
N LEU A 159 -11.18 -11.04 -10.52
CA LEU A 159 -11.98 -11.88 -11.43
C LEU A 159 -11.76 -13.37 -11.15
N ALA A 160 -10.50 -13.83 -11.04
CA ALA A 160 -10.15 -15.21 -10.74
C ALA A 160 -10.72 -15.69 -9.39
N VAL A 161 -10.57 -14.84 -8.36
CA VAL A 161 -11.05 -15.12 -6.99
C VAL A 161 -12.57 -15.23 -6.96
N ILE A 162 -13.28 -14.31 -7.60
CA ILE A 162 -14.76 -14.31 -7.61
C ILE A 162 -15.29 -15.52 -8.38
N LEU A 163 -14.76 -15.80 -9.57
CA LEU A 163 -15.21 -16.93 -10.39
C LEU A 163 -15.04 -18.28 -9.69
N GLU A 164 -13.88 -18.52 -9.07
CA GLU A 164 -13.63 -19.77 -8.35
C GLU A 164 -14.38 -19.83 -7.02
N THR A 165 -14.59 -18.69 -6.33
CA THR A 165 -15.45 -18.62 -5.14
C THR A 165 -16.88 -19.02 -5.46
N VAL A 166 -17.45 -18.47 -6.53
CA VAL A 166 -18.82 -18.82 -7.02
C VAL A 166 -18.90 -20.31 -7.35
N ARG A 167 -17.90 -20.86 -8.03
CA ARG A 167 -17.83 -22.30 -8.31
C ARG A 167 -17.77 -23.14 -7.02
N ALA A 168 -16.94 -22.74 -6.05
CA ALA A 168 -16.74 -23.49 -4.77
C ALA A 168 -17.94 -23.38 -3.82
N LEU A 169 -18.75 -22.33 -3.94
CA LEU A 169 -20.02 -22.21 -3.23
C LEU A 169 -21.07 -23.21 -3.78
N GLY A 170 -20.97 -23.56 -5.06
CA GLY A 170 -21.94 -24.41 -5.72
C GLY A 170 -23.30 -23.71 -5.96
N PRO A 171 -24.33 -24.49 -6.32
CA PRO A 171 -25.65 -23.95 -6.70
C PRO A 171 -26.55 -23.61 -5.51
N GLU A 172 -26.17 -23.97 -4.28
CA GLU A 172 -27.02 -23.73 -3.11
C GLU A 172 -27.09 -22.23 -2.78
N ALA A 173 -28.31 -21.73 -2.53
CA ALA A 173 -28.51 -20.36 -2.14
C ALA A 173 -27.95 -20.13 -0.72
N LEU A 174 -27.23 -19.03 -0.54
CA LEU A 174 -26.89 -18.51 0.77
C LEU A 174 -28.17 -18.01 1.48
N ARG A 175 -28.07 -17.63 2.76
CA ARG A 175 -29.19 -16.97 3.44
C ARG A 175 -29.48 -15.62 2.80
N ASN A 176 -28.45 -14.80 2.60
CA ASN A 176 -28.55 -13.45 2.03
C ASN A 176 -28.46 -13.44 0.51
N ASP A 177 -28.98 -12.38 -0.09
CA ASP A 177 -28.84 -12.15 -1.52
C ASP A 177 -27.35 -12.03 -1.87
N LEU A 178 -26.90 -12.65 -2.96
CA LEU A 178 -25.52 -12.58 -3.46
C LEU A 178 -25.51 -11.85 -4.79
N VAL A 179 -24.72 -10.80 -4.87
CA VAL A 179 -24.48 -10.02 -6.09
C VAL A 179 -23.01 -10.07 -6.45
N ILE A 180 -22.72 -10.37 -7.70
CA ILE A 180 -21.39 -10.20 -8.30
C ILE A 180 -21.44 -8.92 -9.10
N LEU A 181 -20.65 -7.93 -8.71
CA LEU A 181 -20.59 -6.63 -9.36
C LEU A 181 -19.20 -6.47 -9.99
N LEU A 182 -19.14 -6.60 -11.31
CA LEU A 182 -17.92 -6.41 -12.08
C LEU A 182 -18.06 -5.09 -12.83
N VAL A 183 -17.32 -4.08 -12.39
CA VAL A 183 -17.42 -2.73 -12.94
C VAL A 183 -16.38 -2.51 -14.02
N ASP A 184 -16.64 -1.55 -14.89
CA ASP A 184 -15.76 -1.11 -15.97
C ASP A 184 -15.27 0.30 -15.68
N GLY A 185 -14.08 0.68 -16.14
CA GLY A 185 -13.59 2.03 -15.98
C GLY A 185 -13.19 2.41 -14.55
N GLU A 186 -12.64 1.49 -13.80
CA GLU A 186 -11.99 1.77 -12.52
C GLU A 186 -10.72 2.60 -12.76
N GLU A 187 -9.84 2.12 -13.64
CA GLU A 187 -8.53 2.68 -13.97
C GLU A 187 -8.56 4.18 -14.35
N PRO A 188 -9.55 4.64 -15.11
CA PRO A 188 -9.70 6.06 -15.41
C PRO A 188 -10.54 6.82 -14.37
N ARG A 189 -10.53 6.47 -13.11
CA ARG A 189 -11.18 7.15 -11.97
C ARG A 189 -12.53 6.58 -11.52
N LEU A 190 -12.65 5.28 -11.36
CA LEU A 190 -13.80 4.62 -10.70
C LEU A 190 -15.15 4.90 -11.41
N LEU A 191 -15.12 5.09 -12.74
CA LEU A 191 -16.28 5.58 -13.50
C LEU A 191 -17.43 4.58 -13.50
N GLY A 192 -17.14 3.27 -13.54
CA GLY A 192 -18.14 2.23 -13.54
C GLY A 192 -18.85 2.07 -12.20
N ALA A 193 -18.10 2.12 -11.10
CA ALA A 193 -18.68 2.10 -9.77
C ALA A 193 -19.61 3.30 -9.56
N GLN A 194 -19.16 4.49 -9.99
CA GLN A 194 -19.99 5.71 -9.94
C GLN A 194 -21.28 5.54 -10.74
N ALA A 195 -21.18 5.11 -12.01
CA ALA A 195 -22.35 4.92 -12.87
C ALA A 195 -23.35 3.89 -12.28
N TYR A 196 -22.84 2.84 -11.61
CA TYR A 196 -23.68 1.85 -10.97
C TYR A 196 -24.42 2.41 -9.76
N VAL A 197 -23.70 3.13 -8.89
CA VAL A 197 -24.30 3.72 -7.68
C VAL A 197 -25.31 4.79 -8.03
N ASP A 198 -25.03 5.64 -9.02
CA ASP A 198 -25.97 6.68 -9.50
C ASP A 198 -27.24 6.06 -10.12
N GLY A 199 -27.14 4.88 -10.75
CA GLY A 199 -28.24 4.27 -11.49
C GLY A 199 -29.03 3.21 -10.72
N ALA A 200 -28.38 2.19 -10.16
CA ALA A 200 -29.00 0.99 -9.64
C ALA A 200 -28.63 0.64 -8.19
N GLY A 201 -27.71 1.39 -7.57
CA GLY A 201 -27.22 1.08 -6.22
C GLY A 201 -28.29 1.09 -5.13
N GLU A 202 -29.39 1.83 -5.31
CA GLU A 202 -30.50 1.89 -4.37
C GLU A 202 -31.45 0.68 -4.44
N GLU A 203 -31.35 -0.16 -5.48
CA GLU A 203 -32.24 -1.31 -5.67
C GLU A 203 -31.85 -2.53 -4.82
N LEU A 204 -30.64 -2.53 -4.23
CA LEU A 204 -30.16 -3.63 -3.39
C LEU A 204 -30.81 -3.62 -2.00
N ARG A 205 -31.08 -4.82 -1.48
CA ARG A 205 -31.61 -4.98 -0.11
C ARG A 205 -30.54 -4.55 0.92
N ALA A 206 -30.85 -3.51 1.67
CA ALA A 206 -30.00 -3.07 2.78
C ALA A 206 -30.11 -4.01 4.02
N PRO A 207 -29.04 -4.09 4.85
CA PRO A 207 -27.73 -3.51 4.62
C PRO A 207 -26.99 -4.20 3.48
N VAL A 208 -26.19 -3.43 2.74
CA VAL A 208 -25.31 -3.95 1.69
C VAL A 208 -23.90 -4.08 2.23
N VAL A 209 -23.31 -5.25 2.05
CA VAL A 209 -21.91 -5.54 2.45
C VAL A 209 -21.11 -5.88 1.21
N VAL A 210 -20.09 -5.09 0.90
CA VAL A 210 -19.22 -5.31 -0.26
C VAL A 210 -17.86 -5.87 0.15
N LEU A 211 -17.41 -6.90 -0.54
CA LEU A 211 -16.02 -7.35 -0.56
C LEU A 211 -15.42 -6.89 -1.88
N ASN A 212 -14.63 -5.83 -1.85
CA ASN A 212 -13.93 -5.27 -3.00
C ASN A 212 -12.57 -5.94 -3.17
N HIS A 213 -12.23 -6.35 -4.39
CA HIS A 213 -11.01 -7.08 -4.71
C HIS A 213 -10.16 -6.27 -5.65
N GLU A 214 -8.93 -5.98 -5.20
CA GLU A 214 -8.00 -5.07 -5.84
C GLU A 214 -6.58 -5.62 -5.90
N ALA A 215 -5.74 -4.97 -6.70
CA ALA A 215 -4.32 -5.23 -6.69
C ALA A 215 -3.51 -3.97 -7.05
N ARG A 216 -2.36 -3.84 -6.41
CA ARG A 216 -1.29 -2.90 -6.73
C ARG A 216 0.02 -3.65 -6.98
N GLY A 217 0.00 -4.95 -6.86
CA GLY A 217 1.15 -5.83 -7.00
C GLY A 217 0.74 -7.25 -7.30
N ILE A 218 1.72 -8.06 -7.65
CA ILE A 218 1.53 -9.42 -8.16
C ILE A 218 1.70 -10.51 -7.09
N SER A 219 1.98 -10.12 -5.85
CA SER A 219 2.27 -11.07 -4.76
C SER A 219 1.89 -10.54 -3.37
N GLY A 220 2.16 -11.36 -2.36
CA GLY A 220 1.92 -11.04 -0.96
C GLY A 220 0.61 -11.61 -0.42
N ARG A 221 0.36 -11.34 0.86
CA ARG A 221 -0.95 -11.64 1.45
C ARG A 221 -1.95 -10.58 1.04
N PRO A 222 -3.23 -10.98 0.79
CA PRO A 222 -4.28 -10.00 0.60
C PRO A 222 -4.42 -9.14 1.88
N LEU A 223 -4.13 -7.86 1.73
CA LEU A 223 -4.21 -6.86 2.78
C LEU A 223 -5.62 -6.28 2.80
N VAL A 224 -6.27 -6.28 3.96
CA VAL A 224 -7.46 -5.44 4.16
C VAL A 224 -6.98 -4.00 4.31
N ALA A 225 -7.14 -3.22 3.25
CA ALA A 225 -6.68 -1.85 3.18
C ALA A 225 -7.63 -0.89 3.92
N ARG A 226 -8.95 -1.11 3.76
CA ARG A 226 -10.00 -0.28 4.36
C ARG A 226 -11.18 -1.13 4.83
N THR A 227 -11.91 -0.59 5.81
CA THR A 227 -13.15 -1.17 6.33
C THR A 227 -14.27 -0.13 6.39
N ALA A 228 -15.52 -0.56 6.20
CA ALA A 228 -16.70 0.27 6.40
C ALA A 228 -17.75 -0.49 7.20
N GLY A 229 -18.48 0.22 8.06
CA GLY A 229 -19.48 -0.41 8.92
C GLY A 229 -18.90 -1.34 9.98
N PRO A 230 -19.69 -2.29 10.52
CA PRO A 230 -19.32 -3.17 11.63
C PRO A 230 -18.48 -4.39 11.22
N MET A 231 -17.64 -4.28 10.19
CA MET A 231 -16.87 -5.40 9.61
C MET A 231 -15.86 -6.03 10.56
N HIS A 232 -15.55 -5.39 11.71
CA HIS A 232 -14.75 -6.00 12.76
C HIS A 232 -15.33 -7.34 13.27
N GLU A 233 -16.63 -7.57 13.13
CA GLU A 233 -17.31 -8.83 13.46
C GLU A 233 -16.94 -9.97 12.47
N ALA A 234 -16.71 -9.64 11.19
CA ALA A 234 -16.39 -10.60 10.14
C ALA A 234 -14.90 -10.95 10.05
N LEU A 235 -14.01 -10.03 10.43
CA LEU A 235 -12.55 -10.20 10.29
C LEU A 235 -12.01 -11.48 10.97
N PRO A 236 -12.52 -11.96 12.13
CA PRO A 236 -12.06 -13.20 12.74
C PRO A 236 -12.31 -14.47 11.89
N ALA A 237 -13.24 -14.42 10.93
CA ALA A 237 -13.50 -15.51 9.98
C ALA A 237 -12.44 -15.61 8.88
N MET A 238 -11.58 -14.61 8.72
CA MET A 238 -10.51 -14.63 7.72
C MET A 238 -9.42 -15.63 8.07
N PRO A 239 -9.07 -16.55 7.18
CA PRO A 239 -7.92 -17.42 7.38
C PRO A 239 -6.62 -16.62 7.27
N ARG A 240 -5.81 -16.65 8.33
CA ARG A 240 -4.51 -15.96 8.39
C ARG A 240 -4.55 -14.50 7.91
N PRO A 241 -5.39 -13.66 8.54
CA PRO A 241 -5.65 -12.30 8.08
C PRO A 241 -4.40 -11.43 8.02
N GLU A 242 -4.41 -10.43 7.14
CA GLU A 242 -3.47 -9.31 7.12
C GLU A 242 -4.27 -8.03 7.29
N TYR A 243 -4.40 -7.57 8.54
CA TYR A 243 -5.13 -6.35 8.88
C TYR A 243 -4.56 -5.67 10.12
N GLU A 244 -4.46 -4.37 10.02
CA GLU A 244 -4.08 -3.49 11.13
C GLU A 244 -4.98 -2.26 11.10
N SER A 245 -5.54 -1.84 12.23
CA SER A 245 -6.39 -0.64 12.27
C SER A 245 -5.70 0.63 11.78
N PHE A 246 -4.37 0.68 11.76
CA PHE A 246 -3.64 1.82 11.19
C PHE A 246 -3.75 1.90 9.67
N THR A 247 -4.04 0.79 8.98
CA THR A 247 -4.11 0.74 7.51
C THR A 247 -5.22 1.64 6.98
N ASP A 248 -6.42 1.60 7.60
CA ASP A 248 -7.52 2.51 7.29
C ASP A 248 -7.10 3.99 7.39
N ALA A 249 -6.40 4.32 8.49
CA ALA A 249 -5.96 5.71 8.72
C ALA A 249 -4.81 6.11 7.78
N LEU A 250 -3.96 5.17 7.38
CA LEU A 250 -2.87 5.39 6.43
C LEU A 250 -3.42 5.59 5.02
N PHE A 251 -4.43 4.80 4.62
CA PHE A 251 -5.03 4.89 3.29
C PHE A 251 -5.64 6.28 3.01
N GLY A 252 -6.18 6.95 4.03
CA GLY A 252 -6.66 8.33 3.91
C GLY A 252 -5.58 9.39 3.66
N ILE A 253 -4.28 9.02 3.70
CA ILE A 253 -3.14 9.91 3.44
C ILE A 253 -2.45 9.56 2.12
N ILE A 254 -2.62 8.33 1.62
CA ILE A 254 -2.01 7.84 0.38
C ILE A 254 -2.90 8.26 -0.79
N PRO A 255 -2.33 8.74 -1.92
CA PRO A 255 -3.12 9.19 -3.09
C PRO A 255 -3.61 8.02 -3.97
N ASN A 256 -3.84 6.84 -3.40
CA ASN A 256 -4.42 5.70 -4.08
C ASN A 256 -5.90 5.61 -3.77
N ASP A 257 -6.70 5.23 -4.77
CA ASP A 257 -8.14 5.06 -4.64
C ASP A 257 -8.58 3.73 -5.26
N THR A 258 -9.76 3.24 -4.92
CA THR A 258 -10.40 2.06 -5.49
C THR A 258 -11.92 2.27 -5.52
N ASP A 259 -12.65 1.45 -6.24
CA ASP A 259 -14.12 1.48 -6.31
C ASP A 259 -14.80 1.46 -4.93
N PHE A 260 -14.10 0.94 -3.91
CA PHE A 260 -14.59 0.93 -2.54
C PHE A 260 -14.89 2.33 -1.99
N THR A 261 -14.20 3.37 -2.48
CA THR A 261 -14.51 4.76 -2.12
C THR A 261 -15.92 5.13 -2.52
N VAL A 262 -16.33 4.78 -3.72
CA VAL A 262 -17.71 5.04 -4.21
C VAL A 262 -18.72 4.25 -3.39
N TYR A 263 -18.48 2.97 -3.16
CA TYR A 263 -19.39 2.11 -2.39
C TYR A 263 -19.53 2.59 -0.94
N ARG A 264 -18.44 2.98 -0.29
CA ARG A 264 -18.44 3.44 1.10
C ARG A 264 -18.99 4.84 1.28
N ASP A 265 -18.45 5.80 0.50
CA ASP A 265 -18.64 7.23 0.77
C ASP A 265 -19.90 7.79 0.09
N GLU A 266 -20.32 7.21 -1.03
CA GLU A 266 -21.47 7.69 -1.78
C GLU A 266 -22.70 6.78 -1.60
N ALA A 267 -22.52 5.44 -1.70
CA ALA A 267 -23.62 4.51 -1.47
C ALA A 267 -23.85 4.17 0.01
N GLY A 268 -22.92 4.48 0.90
CA GLY A 268 -23.03 4.17 2.33
C GLY A 268 -22.96 2.67 2.64
N TRP A 269 -22.40 1.85 1.75
CA TRP A 269 -22.29 0.40 1.96
C TRP A 269 -21.23 0.06 2.99
N TRP A 270 -21.46 -1.02 3.71
CA TRP A 270 -20.44 -1.62 4.56
C TRP A 270 -19.53 -2.51 3.74
N GLY A 271 -18.36 -2.87 4.26
CA GLY A 271 -17.53 -3.84 3.58
C GLY A 271 -16.05 -3.77 3.88
N LEU A 272 -15.31 -4.49 3.06
CA LEU A 272 -13.86 -4.62 3.10
C LEU A 272 -13.28 -4.31 1.72
N ASP A 273 -12.24 -3.50 1.71
CA ASP A 273 -11.39 -3.26 0.55
C ASP A 273 -10.12 -4.09 0.72
N VAL A 274 -9.90 -5.05 -0.16
CA VAL A 274 -8.84 -6.05 -0.03
C VAL A 274 -7.97 -6.05 -1.27
N ALA A 275 -6.65 -5.89 -1.09
CA ALA A 275 -5.72 -5.77 -2.20
C ALA A 275 -4.46 -6.63 -2.06
N LEU A 276 -3.93 -7.14 -3.17
CA LEU A 276 -2.54 -7.56 -3.26
C LEU A 276 -1.66 -6.33 -3.46
N ILE A 277 -0.61 -6.19 -2.65
CA ILE A 277 0.25 -5.00 -2.72
C ILE A 277 1.75 -5.31 -2.90
N GLY A 278 2.14 -6.55 -2.72
CA GLY A 278 3.54 -6.99 -2.80
C GLY A 278 4.04 -7.06 -4.24
N GLU A 279 5.34 -6.83 -4.43
CA GLU A 279 5.99 -6.83 -5.74
C GLU A 279 5.35 -5.86 -6.75
N ALA A 280 5.09 -4.64 -6.30
CA ALA A 280 4.48 -3.57 -7.08
C ALA A 280 5.33 -3.07 -8.28
N TRP A 281 6.48 -3.66 -8.54
CA TRP A 281 7.31 -3.35 -9.69
C TRP A 281 6.61 -3.67 -11.03
N ALA A 282 5.70 -4.66 -11.03
CA ALA A 282 4.92 -5.06 -12.20
C ALA A 282 3.66 -4.19 -12.41
N TYR A 283 3.24 -3.42 -11.40
CA TYR A 283 2.00 -2.63 -11.44
C TYR A 283 1.96 -1.67 -12.63
N HIS A 284 0.84 -1.69 -13.35
CA HIS A 284 0.61 -0.89 -14.55
C HIS A 284 1.74 -1.03 -15.58
N SER A 285 2.17 -2.28 -15.82
CA SER A 285 3.18 -2.62 -16.83
C SER A 285 2.79 -3.90 -17.55
N PRO A 286 3.35 -4.18 -18.74
CA PRO A 286 3.12 -5.44 -19.44
C PRO A 286 3.51 -6.70 -18.66
N GLN A 287 4.26 -6.54 -17.57
CA GLN A 287 4.68 -7.61 -16.66
C GLN A 287 3.64 -7.92 -15.56
N ASP A 288 2.53 -7.19 -15.49
CA ASP A 288 1.33 -7.61 -14.78
C ASP A 288 0.57 -8.64 -15.62
N ASP A 289 1.15 -9.81 -15.77
CA ASP A 289 0.66 -10.92 -16.56
C ASP A 289 0.47 -12.21 -15.73
N ALA A 290 -0.11 -13.22 -16.33
CA ALA A 290 -0.42 -14.48 -15.66
C ALA A 290 0.84 -15.29 -15.24
N GLU A 291 2.01 -15.03 -15.84
CA GLU A 291 3.26 -15.72 -15.48
C GLU A 291 3.85 -15.18 -14.17
N HIS A 292 3.70 -13.88 -13.94
CA HIS A 292 4.24 -13.20 -12.76
C HIS A 292 3.31 -13.22 -11.54
N LEU A 293 2.00 -13.42 -11.72
CA LEU A 293 1.07 -13.51 -10.59
C LEU A 293 1.41 -14.70 -9.67
N ASP A 294 1.72 -14.44 -8.39
CA ASP A 294 2.05 -15.49 -7.42
C ASP A 294 0.85 -16.41 -7.12
N PRO A 295 0.95 -17.73 -7.41
CA PRO A 295 -0.16 -18.65 -7.17
C PRO A 295 -0.51 -18.80 -5.68
N GLY A 296 0.45 -18.58 -4.77
CA GLY A 296 0.21 -18.62 -3.33
C GLY A 296 -0.63 -17.45 -2.85
N SER A 297 -0.42 -16.28 -3.44
CA SER A 297 -1.21 -15.07 -3.19
C SER A 297 -2.63 -15.21 -3.71
N LEU A 298 -2.80 -15.73 -4.93
CA LEU A 298 -4.12 -16.05 -5.49
C LEU A 298 -4.87 -17.07 -4.63
N GLN A 299 -4.19 -18.12 -4.15
CA GLN A 299 -4.79 -19.12 -3.23
C GLN A 299 -5.24 -18.46 -1.94
N HIS A 300 -4.39 -17.63 -1.33
CA HIS A 300 -4.70 -16.97 -0.07
C HIS A 300 -5.88 -16.01 -0.20
N PHE A 301 -5.91 -15.24 -1.28
CA PHE A 301 -7.01 -14.29 -1.55
C PHE A 301 -8.33 -15.03 -1.74
N GLY A 302 -8.33 -16.13 -2.49
CA GLY A 302 -9.53 -16.93 -2.68
C GLY A 302 -10.00 -17.63 -1.41
N GLU A 303 -9.09 -18.18 -0.59
CA GLU A 303 -9.46 -18.75 0.72
C GLU A 303 -10.13 -17.71 1.63
N LEU A 304 -9.60 -16.49 1.65
CA LEU A 304 -10.16 -15.36 2.40
C LEU A 304 -11.55 -15.02 1.91
N THR A 305 -11.69 -14.79 0.61
CA THR A 305 -12.99 -14.41 -0.01
C THR A 305 -14.04 -15.49 0.17
N LEU A 306 -13.70 -16.77 -0.08
CA LEU A 306 -14.63 -17.88 0.10
C LEU A 306 -15.09 -18.02 1.56
N SER A 307 -14.16 -17.84 2.52
CA SER A 307 -14.48 -17.90 3.96
C SER A 307 -15.42 -16.78 4.38
N LEU A 308 -15.12 -15.53 3.97
CA LEU A 308 -15.96 -14.37 4.27
C LEU A 308 -17.33 -14.47 3.58
N THR A 309 -17.38 -14.96 2.33
CA THR A 309 -18.62 -15.12 1.59
C THR A 309 -19.55 -16.13 2.28
N ARG A 310 -19.00 -17.24 2.79
CA ARG A 310 -19.78 -18.22 3.57
C ARG A 310 -20.26 -17.65 4.90
N GLU A 311 -19.39 -16.95 5.61
CA GLU A 311 -19.72 -16.36 6.92
C GLU A 311 -20.82 -15.27 6.77
N LEU A 312 -20.56 -14.23 5.97
CA LEU A 312 -21.49 -13.13 5.74
C LEU A 312 -22.76 -13.57 5.01
N GLY A 313 -22.62 -14.54 4.10
CA GLY A 313 -23.75 -15.11 3.39
C GLY A 313 -24.72 -15.88 4.29
N ALA A 314 -24.27 -16.39 5.45
CA ALA A 314 -25.08 -17.12 6.43
C ALA A 314 -25.57 -16.25 7.60
N GLN A 315 -24.89 -15.13 7.89
CA GLN A 315 -25.21 -14.26 9.02
C GLN A 315 -26.52 -13.48 8.84
N ASP A 316 -27.07 -12.99 9.95
CA ASP A 316 -28.09 -11.95 9.97
C ASP A 316 -27.42 -10.58 9.77
N LEU A 317 -27.37 -10.10 8.54
CA LEU A 317 -26.71 -8.82 8.24
C LEU A 317 -27.42 -7.63 8.90
N ALA A 318 -28.74 -7.67 9.04
CA ALA A 318 -29.49 -6.63 9.72
C ALA A 318 -29.12 -6.55 11.22
N ALA A 319 -28.76 -7.67 11.85
CA ALA A 319 -28.33 -7.67 13.25
C ALA A 319 -26.96 -7.04 13.47
N LEU A 320 -26.16 -6.87 12.41
CA LEU A 320 -24.86 -6.17 12.52
C LEU A 320 -25.01 -4.67 12.77
N GLU A 321 -26.17 -4.05 12.44
CA GLU A 321 -26.46 -2.65 12.75
C GLU A 321 -26.42 -2.37 14.27
N ASP A 322 -26.79 -3.36 15.08
CA ASP A 322 -26.79 -3.25 16.53
C ASP A 322 -25.38 -3.29 17.16
N ALA A 323 -24.35 -3.64 16.38
CA ALA A 323 -22.97 -3.75 16.89
C ALA A 323 -22.31 -2.39 17.28
N GLY A 324 -22.98 -1.27 17.01
CA GLY A 324 -22.63 0.08 17.46
C GLY A 324 -21.49 0.72 16.63
N GLU A 325 -21.36 2.04 16.81
CA GLU A 325 -20.32 2.85 16.13
C GLU A 325 -18.91 2.70 16.76
N ASP A 326 -18.79 2.00 17.89
CA ASP A 326 -17.53 1.82 18.58
C ASP A 326 -16.59 0.92 17.74
N ARG A 327 -15.67 1.56 16.99
CA ARG A 327 -14.64 0.85 16.22
C ARG A 327 -13.55 0.35 17.17
N PRO A 328 -13.47 -0.96 17.48
CA PRO A 328 -12.38 -1.52 18.25
C PRO A 328 -11.07 -1.41 17.47
N VAL A 329 -9.97 -1.31 18.18
CA VAL A 329 -8.65 -1.37 17.60
C VAL A 329 -8.26 -2.83 17.36
N GLN A 330 -7.80 -3.14 16.18
CA GLN A 330 -7.47 -4.50 15.76
C GLN A 330 -6.02 -4.57 15.27
N THR A 331 -5.38 -5.70 15.52
CA THR A 331 -4.02 -6.00 15.07
C THR A 331 -3.85 -7.48 14.81
N THR A 332 -3.12 -7.82 13.77
CA THR A 332 -2.83 -9.21 13.42
C THR A 332 -1.79 -9.80 14.35
N MET A 333 -2.12 -10.95 14.93
CA MET A 333 -1.27 -11.72 15.82
C MET A 333 -1.01 -13.12 15.21
N PRO A 334 -0.04 -13.90 15.74
CA PRO A 334 0.25 -15.24 15.21
C PRO A 334 -0.94 -16.21 15.16
N TRP A 335 -1.95 -15.96 15.98
CA TRP A 335 -3.14 -16.82 16.13
C TRP A 335 -4.41 -16.23 15.50
N GLY A 336 -4.37 -15.07 14.84
CA GLY A 336 -5.52 -14.37 14.26
C GLY A 336 -5.57 -12.90 14.64
N ILE A 337 -6.73 -12.28 14.57
CA ILE A 337 -6.91 -10.86 14.93
C ILE A 337 -7.11 -10.72 16.44
N LEU A 338 -6.36 -9.81 17.03
CA LEU A 338 -6.58 -9.34 18.39
C LEU A 338 -7.41 -8.06 18.36
N VAL A 339 -8.55 -8.09 19.02
CA VAL A 339 -9.48 -6.97 19.13
C VAL A 339 -9.31 -6.31 20.50
N MET A 340 -9.10 -5.01 20.54
CA MET A 340 -8.89 -4.24 21.77
C MET A 340 -9.77 -2.99 21.78
N PRO A 341 -10.43 -2.66 22.90
CA PRO A 341 -11.10 -1.37 23.00
C PRO A 341 -10.05 -0.23 23.05
N PRO A 342 -10.33 0.96 22.49
CA PRO A 342 -9.39 2.08 22.43
C PRO A 342 -8.76 2.45 23.79
N TRP A 343 -9.54 2.42 24.88
CA TRP A 343 -9.03 2.70 26.22
C TRP A 343 -7.95 1.72 26.71
N LEU A 344 -8.01 0.45 26.26
CA LEU A 344 -6.99 -0.54 26.60
C LEU A 344 -5.68 -0.24 25.86
N VAL A 345 -5.75 0.13 24.58
CA VAL A 345 -4.58 0.55 23.78
C VAL A 345 -3.92 1.76 24.42
N GLN A 346 -4.70 2.77 24.82
CA GLN A 346 -4.21 3.95 25.51
C GLN A 346 -3.58 3.58 26.88
N GLY A 347 -4.23 2.71 27.64
CA GLY A 347 -3.72 2.25 28.94
C GLY A 347 -2.39 1.49 28.82
N LEU A 348 -2.27 0.58 27.86
CA LEU A 348 -1.03 -0.16 27.59
C LEU A 348 0.09 0.78 27.10
N GLY A 349 -0.24 1.72 26.22
CA GLY A 349 0.69 2.75 25.74
C GLY A 349 1.26 3.57 26.89
N LEU A 350 0.42 4.04 27.81
CA LEU A 350 0.84 4.82 28.98
C LEU A 350 1.58 3.97 30.03
N ALA A 351 1.25 2.69 30.20
CA ALA A 351 1.94 1.80 31.14
C ALA A 351 3.42 1.65 30.81
N ALA A 352 3.79 1.64 29.54
CA ALA A 352 5.17 1.45 29.08
C ALA A 352 6.14 2.53 29.62
N PRO A 353 5.95 3.84 29.38
CA PRO A 353 6.83 4.87 29.92
C PRO A 353 6.74 4.97 31.45
N LEU A 354 5.58 4.66 32.07
CA LEU A 354 5.45 4.66 33.54
C LEU A 354 6.31 3.60 34.19
N THR A 355 6.37 2.38 33.65
CA THR A 355 7.25 1.31 34.17
C THR A 355 8.71 1.66 33.98
N LEU A 356 9.07 2.32 32.88
CA LEU A 356 10.44 2.79 32.68
C LEU A 356 10.79 3.98 33.60
N ALA A 357 9.86 4.88 33.87
CA ALA A 357 10.03 5.94 34.87
C ALA A 357 10.26 5.37 36.28
N ALA A 358 9.49 4.33 36.66
CA ALA A 358 9.73 3.61 37.91
C ALA A 358 11.13 2.98 37.95
N THR A 359 11.58 2.37 36.85
CA THR A 359 12.93 1.83 36.72
C THR A 359 13.99 2.94 36.88
N ALA A 360 13.81 4.08 36.21
CA ALA A 360 14.69 5.24 36.31
C ALA A 360 14.77 5.78 37.75
N ALA A 361 13.64 5.84 38.46
CA ALA A 361 13.58 6.23 39.86
C ALA A 361 14.39 5.27 40.76
N VAL A 362 14.27 3.95 40.55
CA VAL A 362 15.07 2.93 41.24
C VAL A 362 16.56 3.12 40.98
N LEU A 363 16.95 3.28 39.73
CA LEU A 363 18.36 3.46 39.34
C LEU A 363 18.93 4.79 39.87
N ARG A 364 18.11 5.85 39.88
CA ARG A 364 18.52 7.15 40.46
C ARG A 364 18.75 7.06 41.99
N ARG A 365 17.85 6.40 42.71
CA ARG A 365 18.02 6.16 44.17
C ARG A 365 19.27 5.35 44.46
N ARG A 366 19.70 4.50 43.50
CA ARG A 366 20.97 3.74 43.61
C ARG A 366 22.17 4.54 43.13
N GLY A 367 22.05 5.84 42.81
CA GLY A 367 23.14 6.70 42.32
C GLY A 367 23.67 6.36 40.92
N ARG A 368 22.91 5.57 40.14
CA ARG A 368 23.34 5.02 38.83
C ARG A 368 22.99 5.87 37.64
N LEU A 369 22.12 6.86 37.76
CA LEU A 369 21.78 7.78 36.67
C LEU A 369 21.51 9.20 37.16
N THR A 370 21.71 10.16 36.26
CA THR A 370 21.42 11.57 36.44
C THR A 370 20.29 11.99 35.48
N LEU A 371 19.46 12.95 35.89
CA LEU A 371 18.38 13.47 35.03
C LEU A 371 18.97 14.09 33.76
N LEU A 372 20.02 14.89 33.88
CA LEU A 372 20.69 15.52 32.73
C LEU A 372 21.20 14.48 31.71
N GLY A 373 21.83 13.41 32.19
CA GLY A 373 22.28 12.32 31.32
C GLY A 373 21.14 11.55 30.66
N THR A 374 20.03 11.35 31.37
CA THR A 374 18.81 10.71 30.83
C THR A 374 18.18 11.57 29.75
N SER A 375 18.01 12.89 30.00
CA SER A 375 17.48 13.83 29.01
C SER A 375 18.38 13.94 27.77
N PHE A 376 19.70 13.93 27.96
CA PHE A 376 20.66 13.89 26.85
C PHE A 376 20.53 12.60 26.02
N GLY A 377 20.36 11.44 26.68
CA GLY A 377 20.12 10.15 26.01
C GLY A 377 18.83 10.16 25.18
N ALA A 378 17.75 10.76 25.69
CA ALA A 378 16.48 10.92 24.97
C ALA A 378 16.65 11.82 23.74
N LEU A 379 17.27 12.99 23.87
CA LEU A 379 17.53 13.90 22.75
C LEU A 379 18.42 13.23 21.69
N LEU A 380 19.46 12.53 22.10
CA LEU A 380 20.33 11.81 21.17
C LEU A 380 19.60 10.71 20.41
N ALA A 381 18.68 10.00 21.06
CA ALA A 381 17.83 8.99 20.40
C ALA A 381 16.87 9.62 19.40
N LEU A 382 16.25 10.76 19.73
CA LEU A 382 15.38 11.49 18.80
C LEU A 382 16.14 11.89 17.52
N LEU A 383 17.33 12.50 17.71
CA LEU A 383 18.18 12.87 16.60
C LEU A 383 18.67 11.65 15.79
N ALA A 384 18.95 10.53 16.48
CA ALA A 384 19.38 9.31 15.81
C ALA A 384 18.25 8.68 14.99
N ILE A 385 17.01 8.68 15.47
CA ILE A 385 15.85 8.19 14.71
C ILE A 385 15.62 9.05 13.46
N ALA A 386 15.65 10.37 13.60
CA ALA A 386 15.51 11.29 12.46
C ALA A 386 16.67 11.13 11.45
N LEU A 387 17.90 11.00 11.94
CA LEU A 387 19.07 10.79 11.07
C LEU A 387 19.05 9.40 10.41
N ALA A 388 18.50 8.38 11.07
CA ALA A 388 18.33 7.06 10.47
C ALA A 388 17.36 7.12 9.29
N GLY A 389 16.21 7.80 9.47
CA GLY A 389 15.27 8.02 8.37
C GLY A 389 15.92 8.78 7.20
N ALA A 390 16.66 9.85 7.48
CA ALA A 390 17.37 10.61 6.45
C ALA A 390 18.48 9.78 5.76
N ALA A 391 19.17 8.92 6.50
CA ALA A 391 20.23 8.06 5.95
C ALA A 391 19.65 6.97 5.05
N GLY A 392 18.54 6.32 5.45
CA GLY A 392 17.82 5.35 4.62
C GLY A 392 17.31 6.01 3.34
N TYR A 393 16.53 7.06 3.48
CA TYR A 393 16.03 7.82 2.33
C TYR A 393 17.16 8.26 1.38
N GLY A 394 18.29 8.73 1.93
CA GLY A 394 19.46 9.14 1.14
C GLY A 394 20.14 7.96 0.44
N LEU A 395 20.26 6.80 1.10
CA LEU A 395 20.85 5.59 0.52
C LEU A 395 20.00 5.09 -0.66
N TRP A 396 18.67 5.02 -0.47
CA TRP A 396 17.75 4.63 -1.55
C TRP A 396 17.83 5.58 -2.74
N ASN A 397 17.67 6.89 -2.51
CA ASN A 397 17.71 7.87 -3.60
C ASN A 397 19.05 7.90 -4.35
N ALA A 398 20.15 7.71 -3.64
CA ALA A 398 21.47 7.60 -4.28
C ALA A 398 21.56 6.35 -5.16
N THR A 399 20.99 5.22 -4.71
CA THR A 399 20.93 3.97 -5.48
C THR A 399 20.04 4.13 -6.70
N ALA A 400 18.84 4.68 -6.53
CA ALA A 400 17.86 4.93 -7.60
C ALA A 400 18.45 5.87 -8.68
N ALA A 401 19.09 6.96 -8.28
CA ALA A 401 19.71 7.90 -9.20
C ALA A 401 20.93 7.29 -9.96
N ALA A 402 21.67 6.40 -9.30
CA ALA A 402 22.81 5.73 -9.93
C ALA A 402 22.41 4.58 -10.86
N SER A 403 21.23 4.04 -10.72
CA SER A 403 20.76 2.85 -11.44
C SER A 403 19.27 2.94 -11.76
N PRO A 404 18.84 3.87 -12.61
CA PRO A 404 17.42 4.01 -12.98
C PRO A 404 16.89 2.80 -13.77
N ASP A 405 17.76 2.05 -14.40
CA ASP A 405 17.47 0.85 -15.19
C ASP A 405 16.93 -0.34 -14.39
N ILE A 406 17.09 -0.33 -13.06
CA ILE A 406 16.55 -1.39 -12.20
C ILE A 406 15.15 -1.09 -11.65
N LEU A 407 14.60 0.08 -11.94
CA LEU A 407 13.36 0.58 -11.34
C LEU A 407 12.20 0.48 -12.32
N SER A 408 11.07 0.02 -11.82
CA SER A 408 9.79 0.13 -12.53
C SER A 408 9.44 1.59 -12.80
N GLN A 409 8.75 1.87 -13.90
CA GLN A 409 8.44 3.25 -14.24
C GLN A 409 7.26 3.81 -13.46
N THR A 410 6.32 2.98 -13.05
CA THR A 410 5.13 3.41 -12.31
C THR A 410 5.44 3.59 -10.82
N MET A 411 5.95 2.56 -10.16
CA MET A 411 6.15 2.57 -8.70
C MET A 411 7.57 2.88 -8.27
N LYS A 412 8.53 2.93 -9.22
CA LYS A 412 9.96 3.09 -8.94
C LYS A 412 10.52 1.97 -8.04
N GLU A 413 9.94 0.78 -8.14
CA GLU A 413 10.34 -0.41 -7.37
C GLU A 413 11.30 -1.30 -8.15
N PRO A 414 12.27 -1.93 -7.48
CA PRO A 414 13.13 -2.92 -8.09
C PRO A 414 12.47 -4.30 -8.10
N VAL A 415 12.71 -5.13 -9.11
CA VAL A 415 12.24 -6.52 -9.17
C VAL A 415 12.73 -7.35 -7.95
N VAL A 416 13.94 -7.12 -7.47
CA VAL A 416 14.51 -7.82 -6.30
C VAL A 416 14.62 -6.86 -5.13
N ALA A 417 13.59 -6.72 -4.31
CA ALA A 417 13.52 -5.75 -3.21
C ALA A 417 14.31 -6.15 -1.96
N LEU A 418 14.42 -7.45 -1.64
CA LEU A 418 14.96 -7.96 -0.37
C LEU A 418 16.36 -7.43 0.04
N PRO A 419 17.37 -7.30 -0.85
CA PRO A 419 18.66 -6.72 -0.49
C PRO A 419 18.58 -5.26 -0.05
N PHE A 420 17.68 -4.49 -0.69
CA PHE A 420 17.49 -3.06 -0.36
C PHE A 420 16.79 -2.90 0.98
N LEU A 421 15.80 -3.76 1.31
CA LEU A 421 15.21 -3.81 2.65
C LEU A 421 16.28 -4.09 3.71
N GLY A 422 17.16 -5.05 3.45
CA GLY A 422 18.29 -5.34 4.32
C GLY A 422 19.26 -4.15 4.46
N ALA A 423 19.49 -3.41 3.39
CA ALA A 423 20.33 -2.21 3.41
C ALA A 423 19.72 -1.11 4.31
N GLU A 424 18.41 -0.88 4.22
CA GLU A 424 17.70 0.09 5.06
C GLU A 424 17.75 -0.27 6.55
N LEU A 425 17.50 -1.54 6.89
CA LEU A 425 17.62 -2.03 8.27
C LEU A 425 19.02 -1.78 8.83
N LEU A 426 20.05 -2.08 8.04
CA LEU A 426 21.44 -1.90 8.44
C LEU A 426 21.84 -0.42 8.52
N ALA A 427 21.31 0.44 7.67
CA ALA A 427 21.51 1.88 7.74
C ALA A 427 20.95 2.45 9.06
N GLY A 428 19.71 2.09 9.43
CA GLY A 428 19.11 2.47 10.70
C GLY A 428 19.89 1.96 11.91
N ALA A 429 20.32 0.69 11.85
CA ALA A 429 21.15 0.08 12.91
C ALA A 429 22.52 0.75 13.05
N ALA A 430 23.17 1.14 11.92
CA ALA A 430 24.45 1.83 11.92
C ALA A 430 24.36 3.19 12.61
N VAL A 431 23.33 3.98 12.25
CA VAL A 431 23.10 5.31 12.84
C VAL A 431 22.84 5.21 14.35
N MET A 432 21.96 4.28 14.77
CA MET A 432 21.65 4.09 16.19
C MET A 432 22.88 3.61 16.97
N ALA A 433 23.67 2.70 16.41
CA ALA A 433 24.91 2.22 17.02
C ALA A 433 25.94 3.34 17.15
N GLY A 434 26.08 4.21 16.14
CA GLY A 434 26.94 5.37 16.17
C GLY A 434 26.51 6.39 17.23
N ALA A 435 25.23 6.71 17.29
CA ALA A 435 24.67 7.59 18.30
C ALA A 435 24.90 7.02 19.72
N TRP A 436 24.66 5.72 19.89
CA TRP A 436 24.89 5.06 21.18
C TRP A 436 26.37 5.09 21.58
N LEU A 437 27.30 4.86 20.65
CA LEU A 437 28.74 4.93 20.90
C LEU A 437 29.15 6.36 21.29
N LEU A 438 28.66 7.37 20.58
CA LEU A 438 28.90 8.79 20.90
C LEU A 438 28.35 9.14 22.29
N GLY A 439 27.11 8.76 22.59
CA GLY A 439 26.45 8.98 23.86
C GLY A 439 27.26 8.37 25.04
N ARG A 440 27.87 7.21 24.83
CA ARG A 440 28.71 6.54 25.80
C ARG A 440 30.03 7.29 26.13
N LEU A 441 30.45 8.21 25.30
CA LEU A 441 31.59 9.07 25.56
C LEU A 441 31.25 10.28 26.45
N LEU A 442 29.96 10.65 26.46
CA LEU A 442 29.46 11.88 27.07
C LEU A 442 28.70 11.65 28.38
N VAL A 443 27.97 10.53 28.47
CA VAL A 443 27.17 10.22 29.66
C VAL A 443 27.30 8.75 30.08
N GLY A 444 26.93 8.47 31.35
CA GLY A 444 26.94 7.11 31.87
C GLY A 444 25.97 6.19 31.13
N ARG A 445 26.33 4.90 31.04
CA ARG A 445 25.59 3.87 30.30
C ARG A 445 24.14 3.77 30.70
N ASP A 446 23.85 3.71 32.03
CA ASP A 446 22.49 3.52 32.53
C ASP A 446 21.60 4.74 32.24
N ALA A 447 22.16 5.95 32.28
CA ALA A 447 21.46 7.18 31.94
C ALA A 447 21.13 7.22 30.45
N LEU A 448 22.09 6.82 29.58
CA LEU A 448 21.87 6.74 28.13
C LEU A 448 20.77 5.74 27.79
N LEU A 449 20.82 4.51 28.34
CA LEU A 449 19.80 3.48 28.10
C LEU A 449 18.41 3.89 28.62
N ALA A 450 18.35 4.50 29.80
CA ALA A 450 17.10 5.00 30.33
C ALA A 450 16.51 6.11 29.46
N GLY A 451 17.34 7.02 28.95
CA GLY A 451 16.91 8.11 28.07
C GLY A 451 16.41 7.61 26.72
N THR A 452 17.17 6.75 26.05
CA THR A 452 16.77 6.18 24.74
C THR A 452 15.48 5.39 24.84
N GLY A 453 15.36 4.48 25.82
CA GLY A 453 14.13 3.71 26.02
C GLY A 453 12.94 4.59 26.43
N MET A 454 13.17 5.62 27.28
CA MET A 454 12.10 6.55 27.69
C MET A 454 11.52 7.30 26.49
N LEU A 455 12.37 7.81 25.60
CA LEU A 455 11.91 8.48 24.39
C LEU A 455 11.07 7.54 23.52
N ALA A 456 11.58 6.34 23.23
CA ALA A 456 10.89 5.39 22.37
C ALA A 456 9.50 5.01 22.93
N LEU A 457 9.43 4.66 24.22
CA LEU A 457 8.16 4.31 24.85
C LEU A 457 7.22 5.51 25.02
N LEU A 458 7.75 6.72 25.19
CA LEU A 458 6.96 7.95 25.26
C LEU A 458 6.35 8.30 23.89
N LEU A 459 7.09 8.15 22.81
CA LEU A 459 6.57 8.36 21.44
C LEU A 459 5.40 7.40 21.16
N ILE A 460 5.55 6.12 21.50
CA ILE A 460 4.47 5.13 21.34
C ILE A 460 3.27 5.51 22.21
N ALA A 461 3.49 5.97 23.45
CA ALA A 461 2.42 6.42 24.32
C ALA A 461 1.67 7.63 23.77
N VAL A 462 2.38 8.60 23.20
CA VAL A 462 1.76 9.78 22.56
C VAL A 462 0.89 9.34 21.38
N VAL A 463 1.40 8.46 20.50
CA VAL A 463 0.62 7.91 19.40
C VAL A 463 -0.60 7.14 19.92
N ALA A 464 -0.46 6.29 20.95
CA ALA A 464 -1.57 5.52 21.51
C ALA A 464 -2.69 6.40 22.10
N VAL A 465 -2.35 7.58 22.65
CA VAL A 465 -3.33 8.52 23.18
C VAL A 465 -4.02 9.32 22.07
N LEU A 466 -3.25 9.79 21.07
CA LEU A 466 -3.76 10.64 20.01
C LEU A 466 -4.52 9.83 18.94
N SER A 467 -4.03 8.65 18.59
CA SER A 467 -4.61 7.75 17.60
C SER A 467 -4.38 6.29 17.99
N PRO A 468 -5.31 5.68 18.76
CA PRO A 468 -5.18 4.28 19.17
C PRO A 468 -5.00 3.31 18.00
N ALA A 469 -5.62 3.60 16.84
CA ALA A 469 -5.48 2.82 15.63
C ALA A 469 -4.02 2.73 15.15
N PHE A 470 -3.30 3.85 15.08
CA PHE A 470 -1.88 3.88 14.69
C PHE A 470 -0.95 3.17 15.70
N ALA A 471 -1.37 3.02 16.93
CA ALA A 471 -0.58 2.32 17.97
C ALA A 471 -0.93 0.84 18.10
N SER A 472 -1.88 0.32 17.32
CA SER A 472 -2.48 -1.02 17.47
C SER A 472 -1.46 -2.14 17.68
N SER A 473 -0.48 -2.26 16.83
CA SER A 473 0.58 -3.27 16.88
C SER A 473 1.70 -2.94 17.87
N MET A 474 1.89 -1.66 18.24
CA MET A 474 3.05 -1.20 19.02
C MET A 474 2.87 -1.29 20.53
N VAL A 475 1.63 -1.22 21.04
CA VAL A 475 1.39 -1.08 22.49
C VAL A 475 1.74 -2.32 23.30
N LEU A 476 1.50 -3.52 22.78
CA LEU A 476 1.86 -4.77 23.43
C LEU A 476 3.38 -4.96 23.57
N PRO A 477 4.17 -4.79 22.49
CA PRO A 477 5.64 -4.77 22.57
C PRO A 477 6.16 -3.71 23.53
N ALA A 478 5.60 -2.49 23.49
CA ALA A 478 6.02 -1.40 24.38
C ALA A 478 5.75 -1.71 25.85
N ALA A 479 4.56 -2.20 26.19
CA ALA A 479 4.21 -2.61 27.54
C ALA A 479 5.10 -3.76 28.02
N ALA A 480 5.33 -4.78 27.18
CA ALA A 480 6.23 -5.90 27.49
C ALA A 480 7.67 -5.40 27.74
N ALA A 481 8.17 -4.49 26.89
CA ALA A 481 9.49 -3.90 27.06
C ALA A 481 9.60 -3.12 28.39
N GLY A 482 8.64 -2.25 28.70
CA GLY A 482 8.62 -1.50 29.93
C GLY A 482 8.62 -2.40 31.19
N ILE A 483 7.74 -3.39 31.23
CA ILE A 483 7.65 -4.38 32.31
C ILE A 483 8.96 -5.20 32.38
N GLY A 484 9.46 -5.67 31.25
CA GLY A 484 10.68 -6.46 31.15
C GLY A 484 11.92 -5.71 31.67
N ILE A 485 12.02 -4.40 31.40
CA ILE A 485 13.10 -3.54 31.90
C ILE A 485 12.99 -3.39 33.45
N LEU A 486 11.77 -3.13 33.96
CA LEU A 486 11.54 -2.97 35.38
C LEU A 486 11.89 -4.25 36.15
N LEU A 487 11.27 -5.35 35.80
CA LEU A 487 11.48 -6.66 36.45
C LEU A 487 12.93 -7.14 36.25
N GLY A 488 13.50 -6.96 35.07
CA GLY A 488 14.89 -7.29 34.78
C GLY A 488 15.89 -6.48 35.60
N THR A 489 15.50 -5.31 36.13
CA THR A 489 16.33 -4.49 37.02
C THR A 489 16.19 -4.89 38.48
N LEU A 490 15.07 -5.49 38.86
CA LEU A 490 14.75 -5.87 40.26
C LEU A 490 15.16 -7.31 40.57
N LEU A 491 15.11 -8.22 39.60
CA LEU A 491 15.30 -9.66 39.78
C LEU A 491 16.79 -10.08 39.78
N PRO A 492 17.10 -11.25 40.38
CA PRO A 492 18.41 -11.89 40.27
C PRO A 492 18.80 -12.22 38.83
N PRO A 493 20.11 -12.50 38.54
CA PRO A 493 20.60 -12.58 37.15
C PRO A 493 19.85 -13.56 36.23
N VAL A 494 19.53 -14.76 36.69
CA VAL A 494 18.87 -15.77 35.86
C VAL A 494 17.41 -15.42 35.60
N PRO A 495 16.53 -15.16 36.60
CA PRO A 495 15.18 -14.65 36.35
C PRO A 495 15.16 -13.35 35.54
N SER A 496 16.11 -12.42 35.79
CA SER A 496 16.28 -11.19 35.00
C SER A 496 16.49 -11.49 33.51
N LEU A 497 17.35 -12.46 33.20
CA LEU A 497 17.58 -12.87 31.80
C LEU A 497 16.32 -13.45 31.17
N MET A 498 15.60 -14.32 31.87
CA MET A 498 14.37 -14.93 31.38
C MET A 498 13.30 -13.88 31.06
N VAL A 499 13.05 -12.96 31.99
CA VAL A 499 12.05 -11.88 31.80
C VAL A 499 12.42 -10.98 30.62
N ARG A 500 13.70 -10.62 30.48
CA ARG A 500 14.18 -9.81 29.34
C ARG A 500 14.03 -10.54 28.01
N ALA A 501 14.38 -11.82 27.98
CA ALA A 501 14.21 -12.66 26.79
C ALA A 501 12.74 -12.74 26.38
N THR A 502 11.83 -12.98 27.32
CA THR A 502 10.40 -13.01 27.05
C THR A 502 9.87 -11.66 26.57
N ALA A 503 10.32 -10.55 27.16
CA ALA A 503 9.91 -9.20 26.77
C ALA A 503 10.42 -8.79 25.37
N LEU A 504 11.49 -9.40 24.88
CA LEU A 504 11.99 -9.17 23.52
C LEU A 504 11.16 -9.88 22.44
N LEU A 505 10.42 -10.94 22.77
CA LEU A 505 9.66 -11.71 21.78
C LEU A 505 8.61 -10.86 21.03
N PRO A 506 7.72 -10.09 21.72
CA PRO A 506 6.77 -9.23 21.03
C PRO A 506 7.44 -8.13 20.21
N THR A 507 8.55 -7.58 20.69
CA THR A 507 9.30 -6.55 19.94
C THR A 507 9.93 -7.13 18.67
N GLY A 508 10.56 -8.31 18.76
CA GLY A 508 11.14 -8.98 17.59
C GLY A 508 10.07 -9.38 16.59
N TRP A 509 8.96 -9.94 17.06
CA TRP A 509 7.81 -10.28 16.22
C TRP A 509 7.30 -9.05 15.46
N LEU A 510 7.02 -7.94 16.15
CA LEU A 510 6.57 -6.70 15.52
C LEU A 510 7.57 -6.20 14.47
N VAL A 511 8.87 -6.18 14.79
CA VAL A 511 9.87 -5.75 13.81
C VAL A 511 9.83 -6.63 12.56
N GLY A 512 9.73 -7.95 12.72
CA GLY A 512 9.64 -8.89 11.59
C GLY A 512 8.41 -8.65 10.72
N THR A 513 7.23 -8.46 11.32
CA THR A 513 5.99 -8.18 10.58
C THR A 513 6.00 -6.81 9.92
N GLN A 514 6.56 -5.79 10.56
CA GLN A 514 6.69 -4.44 9.98
C GLN A 514 7.70 -4.39 8.83
N VAL A 515 8.80 -5.14 8.92
CA VAL A 515 9.74 -5.27 7.79
C VAL A 515 9.06 -5.89 6.58
N HIS A 516 8.23 -6.91 6.79
CA HIS A 516 7.44 -7.52 5.72
C HIS A 516 6.44 -6.51 5.13
N ALA A 517 5.60 -5.90 5.97
CA ALA A 517 4.58 -4.94 5.52
C ALA A 517 5.19 -3.74 4.77
N LEU A 518 6.25 -3.13 5.30
CA LEU A 518 6.94 -2.02 4.62
C LEU A 518 7.62 -2.46 3.31
N GLY A 519 8.04 -3.74 3.24
CA GLY A 519 8.56 -4.34 2.02
C GLY A 519 7.49 -4.51 0.95
N GLU A 520 6.28 -4.93 1.31
CA GLU A 520 5.14 -5.04 0.40
C GLU A 520 4.62 -3.68 -0.06
N PHE A 521 4.66 -2.66 0.80
CA PHE A 521 4.36 -1.27 0.40
C PHE A 521 5.35 -0.70 -0.63
N GLY A 522 6.50 -1.32 -0.76
CA GLY A 522 7.55 -0.93 -1.67
C GLY A 522 8.69 -0.14 -1.02
N ILE A 523 9.93 -0.37 -1.52
CA ILE A 523 11.12 0.26 -0.98
C ILE A 523 11.18 1.77 -1.27
N ALA A 524 10.70 2.20 -2.44
CA ALA A 524 10.67 3.60 -2.82
C ALA A 524 9.82 4.44 -1.85
N SER A 525 8.70 3.88 -1.40
CA SER A 525 7.77 4.55 -0.46
C SER A 525 8.21 4.42 1.00
N SER A 526 8.94 3.36 1.36
CA SER A 526 9.19 2.96 2.75
C SER A 526 10.64 3.14 3.25
N ALA A 527 11.62 3.46 2.36
CA ALA A 527 13.03 3.48 2.69
C ALA A 527 13.37 4.25 3.99
N GLY A 528 13.06 5.51 4.07
CA GLY A 528 13.32 6.30 5.27
C GLY A 528 12.54 5.82 6.50
N ALA A 529 11.29 5.35 6.32
CA ALA A 529 10.45 4.85 7.40
C ALA A 529 11.03 3.55 7.98
N LEU A 530 11.53 2.64 7.14
CA LEU A 530 12.11 1.37 7.57
C LEU A 530 13.36 1.58 8.43
N ALA A 531 14.26 2.47 8.00
CA ALA A 531 15.48 2.81 8.76
C ALA A 531 15.14 3.51 10.09
N ALA A 532 14.17 4.44 10.10
CA ALA A 532 13.71 5.12 11.31
C ALA A 532 13.03 4.16 12.30
N THR A 533 12.19 3.26 11.81
CA THR A 533 11.49 2.23 12.61
C THR A 533 12.52 1.27 13.24
N THR A 534 13.55 0.88 12.47
CA THR A 534 14.66 0.08 13.01
C THR A 534 15.38 0.80 14.16
N ALA A 535 15.68 2.08 13.99
CA ALA A 535 16.33 2.88 15.04
C ALA A 535 15.43 3.00 16.28
N LEU A 536 14.12 3.21 16.11
CA LEU A 536 13.12 3.26 17.19
C LEU A 536 13.03 1.92 17.93
N ALA A 537 12.95 0.80 17.20
CA ALA A 537 12.91 -0.54 17.79
C ALA A 537 14.18 -0.84 18.60
N LEU A 538 15.36 -0.47 18.08
CA LEU A 538 16.64 -0.62 18.79
C LEU A 538 16.68 0.29 20.03
N ALA A 539 16.14 1.50 19.98
CA ALA A 539 16.04 2.37 21.14
C ALA A 539 15.16 1.77 22.26
N ALA A 540 14.03 1.18 21.90
CA ALA A 540 13.13 0.49 22.83
C ALA A 540 13.75 -0.81 23.38
N ALA A 541 14.44 -1.59 22.55
CA ALA A 541 15.04 -2.87 22.91
C ALA A 541 16.39 -2.73 23.66
N ALA A 542 17.13 -1.64 23.47
CA ALA A 542 18.46 -1.46 24.05
C ALA A 542 18.52 -1.67 25.56
N PRO A 543 17.58 -1.16 26.39
CA PRO A 543 17.60 -1.42 27.84
C PRO A 543 17.34 -2.89 28.20
N LEU A 544 16.71 -3.68 27.32
CA LEU A 544 16.53 -5.12 27.49
C LEU A 544 17.79 -5.91 27.11
N LEU A 545 18.41 -5.57 25.98
CA LEU A 545 19.58 -6.25 25.42
C LEU A 545 20.83 -6.04 26.29
N ILE A 546 20.96 -4.87 26.89
CA ILE A 546 22.14 -4.44 27.60
C ILE A 546 21.88 -4.53 29.12
N ALA A 547 22.27 -5.65 29.73
CA ALA A 547 22.14 -5.83 31.17
C ALA A 547 22.93 -4.80 31.98
N PRO A 548 22.40 -4.33 33.12
CA PRO A 548 23.18 -3.46 34.04
C PRO A 548 24.45 -4.20 34.52
N GLN A 549 25.60 -3.63 34.28
CA GLN A 549 26.87 -4.15 34.80
C GLN A 549 27.50 -3.11 35.73
N GLU A 550 28.18 -3.57 36.80
CA GLU A 550 29.07 -2.72 37.54
C GLU A 550 30.20 -2.27 36.62
N GLU A 551 30.47 -0.96 36.53
CA GLU A 551 31.57 -0.44 35.76
C GLU A 551 32.87 -0.92 36.39
N ALA A 552 33.53 -1.88 35.76
CA ALA A 552 34.94 -2.16 36.07
C ALA A 552 35.72 -0.90 35.75
N SER A 553 36.34 -0.31 36.76
CA SER A 553 37.21 0.84 36.64
C SER A 553 38.43 0.48 35.75
N GLY A 554 38.33 0.76 34.48
CA GLY A 554 39.41 0.50 33.52
C GLY A 554 38.89 0.63 32.09
N THR A 555 38.80 1.86 31.60
CA THR A 555 38.44 2.14 30.19
C THR A 555 39.67 2.02 29.29
N ALA A 556 40.16 0.81 29.08
CA ALA A 556 41.05 0.59 27.94
C ALA A 556 40.21 0.83 26.64
N ARG A 557 40.55 1.88 25.88
CA ARG A 557 40.02 2.14 24.55
C ARG A 557 40.33 0.94 23.66
N ARG A 558 39.34 0.07 23.41
CA ARG A 558 39.48 -1.05 22.51
C ARG A 558 39.12 -0.57 21.09
N PRO A 559 40.05 -0.55 20.13
CA PRO A 559 39.82 0.02 18.78
C PRO A 559 38.68 -0.66 18.01
N HIS A 560 38.38 -1.93 18.31
CA HIS A 560 37.30 -2.67 17.71
C HIS A 560 35.86 -2.15 18.03
N ARG A 561 35.72 -1.19 18.97
CA ARG A 561 34.39 -0.57 19.23
C ARG A 561 33.88 0.27 18.06
N LEU A 562 34.79 0.83 17.25
CA LEU A 562 34.43 1.56 16.03
C LEU A 562 33.81 0.66 14.94
N LEU A 563 34.12 -0.64 14.99
CA LEU A 563 33.47 -1.60 14.04
C LEU A 563 31.99 -1.76 14.26
N ILE A 564 31.46 -1.41 15.45
CA ILE A 564 30.01 -1.57 15.76
C ILE A 564 29.14 -0.75 14.82
N PRO A 565 29.32 0.55 14.58
CA PRO A 565 28.53 1.30 13.59
C PRO A 565 29.06 1.15 12.15
N VAL A 566 30.37 0.94 11.96
CA VAL A 566 30.98 0.91 10.62
C VAL A 566 30.58 -0.37 9.85
N LEU A 567 30.58 -1.52 10.51
CA LEU A 567 30.25 -2.77 9.85
C LEU A 567 28.83 -2.78 9.25
N PRO A 568 27.76 -2.46 9.99
CA PRO A 568 26.43 -2.39 9.38
C PRO A 568 26.31 -1.31 8.30
N ALA A 569 27.02 -0.16 8.42
CA ALA A 569 27.02 0.85 7.36
C ALA A 569 27.67 0.33 6.06
N VAL A 570 28.81 -0.35 6.16
CA VAL A 570 29.47 -0.96 5.00
C VAL A 570 28.62 -2.07 4.37
N LEU A 571 27.98 -2.89 5.22
CA LEU A 571 27.08 -3.94 4.74
C LEU A 571 25.83 -3.36 4.09
N ALA A 572 25.28 -2.24 4.59
CA ALA A 572 24.15 -1.55 3.97
C ALA A 572 24.49 -1.12 2.53
N VAL A 573 25.62 -0.45 2.34
CA VAL A 573 26.08 -0.07 0.99
C VAL A 573 26.35 -1.31 0.12
N GLY A 574 26.96 -2.35 0.71
CA GLY A 574 27.23 -3.61 0.02
C GLY A 574 25.94 -4.30 -0.47
N LEU A 575 24.89 -4.29 0.36
CA LEU A 575 23.58 -4.85 -0.02
C LEU A 575 22.88 -4.00 -1.09
N ALA A 576 22.98 -2.68 -1.05
CA ALA A 576 22.43 -1.81 -2.10
C ALA A 576 23.11 -2.08 -3.46
N ILE A 577 24.44 -2.19 -3.49
CA ILE A 577 25.21 -2.55 -4.69
C ILE A 577 24.87 -3.98 -5.15
N GLY A 578 24.84 -4.94 -4.22
CA GLY A 578 24.51 -6.33 -4.51
C GLY A 578 23.06 -6.48 -5.01
N GLY A 579 22.12 -5.75 -4.42
CA GLY A 579 20.72 -5.69 -4.85
C GLY A 579 20.58 -5.19 -6.29
N THR A 580 21.29 -4.12 -6.63
CA THR A 580 21.35 -3.61 -8.01
C THR A 580 21.83 -4.68 -9.00
N ALA A 581 22.91 -5.40 -8.63
CA ALA A 581 23.44 -6.47 -9.47
C ALA A 581 22.49 -7.66 -9.59
N LEU A 582 21.79 -8.03 -8.51
CA LEU A 582 20.80 -9.11 -8.50
C LEU A 582 19.57 -8.76 -9.32
N THR A 583 19.07 -7.51 -9.24
CA THR A 583 17.93 -7.05 -10.04
C THR A 583 18.26 -7.10 -11.54
N ARG A 584 19.45 -6.65 -11.95
CA ARG A 584 19.90 -6.80 -13.35
C ARG A 584 20.05 -8.26 -13.76
N ALA A 585 20.48 -9.14 -12.84
CA ALA A 585 20.64 -10.57 -13.10
C ALA A 585 19.31 -11.34 -13.13
N ALA A 586 18.22 -10.78 -12.61
CA ALA A 586 16.88 -11.34 -12.74
C ALA A 586 16.43 -11.43 -14.20
N GLY A 587 16.94 -10.54 -15.05
CA GLY A 587 16.74 -10.63 -16.50
C GLY A 587 15.42 -10.04 -16.99
N GLU A 588 14.66 -9.38 -16.11
CA GLU A 588 13.45 -8.68 -16.50
C GLU A 588 13.74 -7.53 -17.47
N PRO A 589 12.87 -7.31 -18.48
CA PRO A 589 13.03 -6.20 -19.41
C PRO A 589 12.99 -4.85 -18.66
N VAL A 590 13.84 -3.92 -19.07
CA VAL A 590 13.88 -2.58 -18.51
C VAL A 590 12.63 -1.81 -18.96
N GLN A 591 11.91 -1.23 -18.02
CA GLN A 591 10.72 -0.43 -18.31
C GLN A 591 11.09 0.95 -18.84
N GLU A 592 10.46 1.36 -19.94
CA GLU A 592 10.65 2.65 -20.59
C GLU A 592 9.30 3.29 -20.92
N ARG A 593 9.13 4.58 -20.64
CA ARG A 593 7.97 5.36 -21.10
C ARG A 593 8.26 6.05 -22.41
N VAL A 594 7.26 6.06 -23.30
CA VAL A 594 7.36 6.68 -24.59
C VAL A 594 6.07 7.40 -24.96
N ARG A 595 6.20 8.61 -25.49
CA ARG A 595 5.10 9.41 -26.01
C ARG A 595 5.48 10.03 -27.34
N ALA A 596 4.57 10.01 -28.31
CA ALA A 596 4.64 10.85 -29.50
C ALA A 596 3.60 11.97 -29.37
N ALA A 597 4.02 13.22 -29.43
CA ALA A 597 3.13 14.37 -29.56
C ALA A 597 3.03 14.73 -31.06
N VAL A 598 1.81 14.68 -31.61
CA VAL A 598 1.51 14.93 -33.02
C VAL A 598 0.58 16.12 -33.13
N ASP A 599 1.00 17.16 -33.81
CA ASP A 599 0.14 18.26 -34.21
C ASP A 599 -0.73 17.86 -35.39
N ALA A 600 -2.04 17.80 -35.24
CA ALA A 600 -2.99 17.30 -36.24
C ALA A 600 -3.06 18.18 -37.52
N GLU A 601 -2.66 19.46 -37.46
CA GLU A 601 -2.72 20.40 -38.59
C GLU A 601 -1.48 20.33 -39.45
N THR A 602 -0.33 20.25 -38.80
CA THR A 602 0.98 20.27 -39.50
C THR A 602 1.57 18.87 -39.69
N GLY A 603 1.10 17.88 -38.93
CA GLY A 603 1.67 16.55 -38.87
C GLY A 603 3.00 16.50 -38.11
N GLN A 604 3.47 17.60 -37.54
CA GLN A 604 4.72 17.63 -36.80
C GLN A 604 4.63 16.67 -35.61
N THR A 605 5.55 15.72 -35.56
CA THR A 605 5.63 14.68 -34.54
C THR A 605 6.89 14.87 -33.73
N ARG A 606 6.78 14.83 -32.43
CA ARG A 606 7.91 14.85 -31.50
C ARG A 606 7.83 13.65 -30.58
N TRP A 607 8.90 12.89 -30.50
CA TRP A 607 9.06 11.77 -29.61
C TRP A 607 9.66 12.19 -28.28
N GLU A 608 9.12 11.66 -27.18
CA GLU A 608 9.59 11.85 -25.84
C GLU A 608 9.76 10.49 -25.16
N SER A 609 10.85 10.34 -24.41
CA SER A 609 11.14 9.14 -23.63
C SER A 609 11.75 9.50 -22.27
N ASP A 610 11.58 8.65 -21.26
CA ASP A 610 12.25 8.81 -19.97
C ASP A 610 13.78 8.62 -20.09
N GLY A 611 14.28 8.08 -21.21
CA GLY A 611 15.70 7.94 -21.51
C GLY A 611 16.43 6.97 -20.59
N VAL A 612 15.73 6.02 -19.99
CA VAL A 612 16.31 5.01 -19.09
C VAL A 612 17.26 4.10 -19.89
N THR A 613 16.81 3.62 -21.04
CA THR A 613 17.57 2.75 -21.93
C THR A 613 18.36 3.54 -22.97
N GLU A 614 19.32 2.90 -23.63
CA GLU A 614 20.01 3.49 -24.79
C GLU A 614 19.04 3.74 -25.95
N TRP A 615 18.09 2.80 -26.15
CA TRP A 615 17.04 2.93 -27.15
C TRP A 615 16.14 4.14 -26.84
N GLY A 616 15.65 4.30 -25.60
CA GLY A 616 14.83 5.45 -25.20
C GLY A 616 15.56 6.77 -25.41
N ARG A 617 16.83 6.86 -25.00
CA ARG A 617 17.67 8.06 -25.24
C ARG A 617 17.87 8.37 -26.72
N SER A 618 17.89 7.35 -27.59
CA SER A 618 18.03 7.57 -29.03
C SER A 618 16.73 8.07 -29.70
N LEU A 619 15.58 7.81 -29.07
CA LEU A 619 14.27 8.26 -29.55
C LEU A 619 13.92 9.66 -28.99
N ASP A 620 14.33 9.95 -27.76
CA ASP A 620 13.99 11.19 -27.06
C ASP A 620 14.43 12.45 -27.85
N GLY A 621 13.48 13.37 -28.02
CA GLY A 621 13.67 14.61 -28.76
C GLY A 621 13.77 14.46 -30.29
N THR A 622 13.57 13.26 -30.85
CA THR A 622 13.53 13.11 -32.31
C THR A 622 12.23 13.70 -32.89
N GLU A 623 12.34 14.29 -34.07
CA GLU A 623 11.21 14.92 -34.75
C GLU A 623 10.98 14.21 -36.11
N ASP A 624 9.70 14.07 -36.47
CA ASP A 624 9.25 13.47 -37.72
C ASP A 624 7.98 14.16 -38.22
N THR A 625 7.41 13.69 -39.31
CA THR A 625 6.13 14.19 -39.82
C THR A 625 5.20 13.01 -40.06
N SER A 626 4.15 12.91 -39.28
CA SER A 626 3.16 11.85 -39.35
C SER A 626 1.88 12.30 -40.04
N VAL A 627 1.35 11.42 -40.89
CA VAL A 627 0.03 11.63 -41.49
C VAL A 627 -0.98 10.85 -40.67
N VAL A 628 -1.41 11.47 -39.56
CA VAL A 628 -2.39 10.87 -38.62
C VAL A 628 -3.65 11.74 -38.64
N GLU A 629 -4.81 11.10 -38.89
CA GLU A 629 -6.09 11.79 -38.75
C GLU A 629 -6.32 12.13 -37.29
N GLY A 630 -6.47 13.42 -36.96
CA GLY A 630 -6.75 13.90 -35.62
C GLY A 630 -8.23 13.88 -35.27
N PRO A 631 -8.59 14.26 -34.04
CA PRO A 631 -9.98 14.36 -33.62
C PRO A 631 -10.74 15.33 -34.52
N GLN A 632 -11.95 14.93 -34.95
CA GLN A 632 -12.87 15.84 -35.58
C GLN A 632 -13.56 16.64 -34.49
N VAL A 633 -13.46 17.95 -34.57
CA VAL A 633 -13.99 18.87 -33.55
C VAL A 633 -14.86 19.91 -34.24
N GLU A 634 -16.14 19.96 -33.87
CA GLU A 634 -17.05 21.02 -34.27
C GLU A 634 -17.48 21.83 -33.06
N VAL A 635 -17.46 23.14 -33.18
CA VAL A 635 -17.80 24.06 -32.07
C VAL A 635 -18.93 24.99 -32.54
N GLU A 636 -20.02 24.99 -31.78
CA GLU A 636 -21.20 25.82 -32.06
C GLU A 636 -21.61 26.61 -30.81
N PRO A 637 -21.79 27.94 -30.86
CA PRO A 637 -22.40 28.67 -29.78
C PRO A 637 -23.88 28.26 -29.66
N THR A 638 -24.38 28.04 -28.44
CA THR A 638 -25.76 27.59 -28.21
C THR A 638 -26.77 28.77 -28.09
N GLY A 639 -26.29 30.04 -28.24
CA GLY A 639 -27.18 31.23 -28.25
C GLY A 639 -26.43 32.50 -28.67
N GLU A 640 -27.17 33.52 -29.19
CA GLU A 640 -26.58 34.81 -29.51
C GLU A 640 -26.12 35.54 -28.24
N GLY A 641 -24.82 35.83 -28.14
CA GLY A 641 -24.23 36.57 -27.02
C GLY A 641 -24.06 35.77 -25.72
N THR A 642 -24.14 34.42 -25.78
CA THR A 642 -23.89 33.56 -24.64
C THR A 642 -22.46 33.00 -24.63
N THR A 643 -21.96 32.65 -23.45
CA THR A 643 -20.71 31.90 -23.23
C THR A 643 -20.94 30.39 -23.33
N SER A 644 -22.19 29.94 -23.58
CA SER A 644 -22.56 28.57 -23.67
C SER A 644 -22.21 28.00 -25.07
N THR A 645 -21.45 26.95 -25.08
CA THR A 645 -20.86 26.34 -26.29
C THR A 645 -21.16 24.83 -26.33
N ARG A 646 -21.48 24.35 -27.53
CA ARG A 646 -21.59 22.92 -27.82
C ARG A 646 -20.36 22.47 -28.59
N ILE A 647 -19.67 21.46 -28.07
CA ILE A 647 -18.47 20.87 -28.67
C ILE A 647 -18.86 19.44 -29.07
N ARG A 648 -18.62 19.10 -30.35
CA ARG A 648 -18.85 17.75 -30.88
C ARG A 648 -17.50 17.12 -31.19
N LEU A 649 -17.26 15.92 -30.69
CA LEU A 649 -16.02 15.17 -30.89
C LEU A 649 -16.36 13.84 -31.56
N THR A 650 -15.62 13.49 -32.62
CA THR A 650 -15.77 12.21 -33.29
C THR A 650 -14.41 11.61 -33.60
N SER A 651 -14.25 10.30 -33.38
CA SER A 651 -13.11 9.51 -33.85
C SER A 651 -13.58 8.23 -34.55
N ALA A 652 -12.84 7.82 -35.57
CA ALA A 652 -13.02 6.51 -36.20
C ALA A 652 -12.45 5.36 -35.35
N ARG A 653 -11.69 5.66 -34.29
CA ARG A 653 -11.01 4.68 -33.41
C ARG A 653 -11.87 4.37 -32.20
N PRO A 654 -12.00 3.10 -31.81
CA PRO A 654 -12.67 2.73 -30.56
C PRO A 654 -11.78 2.96 -29.35
N GLY A 655 -12.37 3.18 -28.17
CA GLY A 655 -11.67 3.22 -26.89
C GLY A 655 -10.68 4.39 -26.75
N VAL A 656 -10.87 5.46 -27.49
CA VAL A 656 -10.01 6.65 -27.41
C VAL A 656 -10.27 7.43 -26.12
N GLU A 657 -9.24 8.13 -25.69
CA GLU A 657 -9.32 9.15 -24.66
C GLU A 657 -9.24 10.53 -25.31
N TYR A 658 -10.21 11.40 -25.04
CA TYR A 658 -10.11 12.81 -25.33
C TYR A 658 -9.73 13.60 -24.08
N ARG A 659 -8.80 14.56 -24.23
CA ARG A 659 -8.53 15.58 -23.25
C ARG A 659 -8.80 16.96 -23.87
N LEU A 660 -9.57 17.78 -23.18
CA LEU A 660 -9.89 19.14 -23.55
C LEU A 660 -9.32 20.05 -22.46
N GLU A 661 -8.45 20.96 -22.81
CA GLU A 661 -7.81 21.89 -21.89
C GLU A 661 -7.99 23.33 -22.38
N LEU A 662 -8.49 24.20 -21.52
CA LEU A 662 -8.56 25.64 -21.82
C LEU A 662 -7.21 26.28 -21.54
N ALA A 663 -6.71 27.10 -22.48
CA ALA A 663 -5.49 27.86 -22.27
C ALA A 663 -5.65 28.91 -21.15
N GLU A 664 -6.86 29.49 -21.04
CA GLU A 664 -7.25 30.44 -20.00
C GLU A 664 -8.73 30.24 -19.66
N GLY A 665 -9.10 30.37 -18.38
CA GLY A 665 -10.47 30.26 -17.90
C GLY A 665 -10.82 28.82 -17.41
N GLU A 666 -12.09 28.58 -17.28
CA GLU A 666 -12.65 27.36 -16.70
C GLU A 666 -13.90 26.93 -17.46
N PHE A 667 -14.17 25.63 -17.52
CA PHE A 667 -15.45 25.08 -17.92
C PHE A 667 -16.43 25.13 -16.74
N SER A 668 -17.68 25.52 -16.99
CA SER A 668 -18.76 25.45 -16.02
C SER A 668 -20.04 24.92 -16.66
N GLY A 669 -20.93 24.36 -15.84
CA GLY A 669 -22.19 23.78 -16.31
C GLY A 669 -22.00 22.67 -17.35
N VAL A 670 -20.97 21.85 -17.19
CA VAL A 670 -20.58 20.83 -18.18
C VAL A 670 -21.59 19.69 -18.22
N THR A 671 -22.03 19.33 -19.42
CA THR A 671 -22.74 18.05 -19.67
C THR A 671 -22.01 17.26 -20.75
N VAL A 672 -22.04 15.94 -20.66
CA VAL A 672 -21.55 15.01 -21.69
C VAL A 672 -22.72 14.14 -22.13
N ASP A 673 -23.10 14.20 -23.41
CA ASP A 673 -24.29 13.56 -23.98
C ASP A 673 -25.57 13.83 -23.17
N GLY A 674 -25.66 15.05 -22.63
CA GLY A 674 -26.79 15.50 -21.81
C GLY A 674 -26.71 15.15 -20.32
N GLU A 675 -25.75 14.34 -19.91
CA GLU A 675 -25.51 13.98 -18.52
C GLU A 675 -24.59 15.00 -17.83
N PRO A 676 -25.02 15.65 -16.74
CA PRO A 676 -24.21 16.68 -16.08
C PRO A 676 -22.98 16.08 -15.39
N LEU A 677 -21.81 16.69 -15.59
CA LEU A 677 -20.67 16.43 -14.71
C LEU A 677 -20.98 17.05 -13.35
N ALA A 678 -21.04 16.20 -12.31
CA ALA A 678 -21.29 16.69 -10.96
C ALA A 678 -20.18 17.61 -10.50
N ASP A 679 -20.54 18.75 -9.90
CA ASP A 679 -19.58 19.58 -9.17
C ASP A 679 -19.19 18.83 -7.90
N ASP A 680 -17.88 18.67 -7.65
CA ASP A 680 -17.39 18.12 -6.38
C ASP A 680 -17.70 19.15 -5.27
N ASP A 681 -18.78 18.91 -4.51
CA ASP A 681 -19.19 19.75 -3.37
C ASP A 681 -18.09 19.89 -2.30
N SER A 682 -17.07 19.03 -2.33
CA SER A 682 -15.96 19.03 -1.35
C SER A 682 -14.88 20.07 -1.65
N SER A 683 -14.76 20.57 -2.90
CA SER A 683 -13.68 21.48 -3.34
C SER A 683 -14.11 22.96 -3.48
N GLY A 684 -15.36 23.30 -3.17
CA GLY A 684 -15.84 24.68 -3.19
C GLY A 684 -15.71 25.33 -4.57
N SER A 685 -16.68 25.12 -5.45
CA SER A 685 -16.91 25.80 -6.74
C SER A 685 -15.66 26.25 -7.52
N GLN A 686 -14.62 25.42 -7.60
CA GLN A 686 -13.53 25.63 -8.53
C GLN A 686 -13.98 25.10 -9.90
N GLY A 687 -14.03 25.96 -10.91
CA GLY A 687 -14.33 25.54 -12.28
C GLY A 687 -13.35 24.51 -12.78
N LEU A 688 -13.74 23.73 -13.81
CA LEU A 688 -12.91 22.70 -14.37
C LEU A 688 -11.92 23.32 -15.38
N HIS A 689 -10.64 23.03 -15.22
CA HIS A 689 -9.60 23.46 -16.19
C HIS A 689 -9.47 22.50 -17.36
N ALA A 690 -9.82 21.22 -17.12
CA ALA A 690 -9.71 20.15 -18.11
C ALA A 690 -10.91 19.21 -18.05
N LEU A 691 -11.20 18.61 -19.19
CA LEU A 691 -12.16 17.51 -19.33
C LEU A 691 -11.45 16.28 -19.91
N ARG A 692 -11.79 15.10 -19.41
CA ARG A 692 -11.36 13.79 -19.95
C ARG A 692 -12.57 12.97 -20.33
N ILE A 693 -12.63 12.50 -21.57
CA ILE A 693 -13.70 11.64 -22.07
C ILE A 693 -13.07 10.31 -22.49
N LEU A 694 -13.54 9.21 -21.97
CA LEU A 694 -12.90 7.90 -22.07
C LEU A 694 -13.86 6.83 -22.64
N GLY A 695 -13.28 5.79 -23.21
CA GLY A 695 -14.03 4.62 -23.69
C GLY A 695 -15.01 4.92 -24.82
N VAL A 696 -14.75 5.96 -25.60
CA VAL A 696 -15.66 6.40 -26.66
C VAL A 696 -15.82 5.31 -27.73
N PRO A 697 -17.05 4.85 -28.02
CA PRO A 697 -17.30 3.87 -29.08
C PRO A 697 -16.89 4.41 -30.44
N ALA A 698 -16.39 3.53 -31.33
CA ALA A 698 -15.99 3.93 -32.69
C ALA A 698 -17.12 4.62 -33.44
N GLY A 699 -16.86 5.80 -33.98
CA GLY A 699 -17.83 6.59 -34.74
C GLY A 699 -18.95 7.21 -33.90
N HIS A 700 -18.91 7.10 -32.59
CA HIS A 700 -19.82 7.83 -31.69
C HIS A 700 -19.47 9.32 -31.67
N GLU A 701 -20.48 10.18 -31.81
CA GLU A 701 -20.35 11.63 -31.66
C GLU A 701 -20.59 12.01 -30.20
N VAL A 702 -19.51 12.38 -29.50
CA VAL A 702 -19.62 12.91 -28.12
C VAL A 702 -20.07 14.35 -28.17
N VAL A 703 -21.13 14.70 -27.49
CA VAL A 703 -21.64 16.04 -27.38
C VAL A 703 -21.38 16.61 -26.00
N ILE A 704 -20.51 17.62 -25.92
CA ILE A 704 -20.22 18.34 -24.68
C ILE A 704 -20.88 19.72 -24.74
N GLU A 705 -21.70 20.05 -23.74
CA GLU A 705 -22.19 21.41 -23.57
C GLU A 705 -21.53 22.02 -22.33
N ALA A 706 -21.02 23.22 -22.43
CA ALA A 706 -20.34 23.91 -21.34
C ALA A 706 -20.43 25.44 -21.51
N GLU A 707 -20.34 26.14 -20.40
CA GLU A 707 -20.07 27.58 -20.40
C GLU A 707 -18.56 27.78 -20.37
N VAL A 708 -18.06 28.60 -21.33
CA VAL A 708 -16.63 28.90 -21.48
C VAL A 708 -16.42 30.37 -21.79
N PRO A 709 -15.24 30.95 -21.49
CA PRO A 709 -14.95 32.34 -21.87
C PRO A 709 -15.01 32.54 -23.38
N ALA A 710 -15.69 33.58 -23.86
CA ALA A 710 -15.82 33.88 -25.29
C ALA A 710 -14.45 34.13 -25.92
N GLY A 711 -14.14 33.41 -27.03
CA GLY A 711 -12.86 33.49 -27.72
C GLY A 711 -11.71 32.78 -27.02
N ALA A 712 -12.01 31.94 -26.03
CA ALA A 712 -10.99 31.11 -25.38
C ALA A 712 -10.37 30.13 -26.39
N SER A 713 -9.08 29.88 -26.25
CA SER A 713 -8.37 28.84 -26.97
C SER A 713 -8.44 27.53 -26.18
N MET A 714 -8.84 26.45 -26.83
CA MET A 714 -8.93 25.12 -26.27
C MET A 714 -8.05 24.16 -27.06
N GLU A 715 -7.22 23.40 -26.34
CA GLU A 715 -6.52 22.26 -26.92
C GLU A 715 -7.38 21.00 -26.77
N VAL A 716 -7.57 20.27 -27.85
CA VAL A 716 -8.22 18.97 -27.88
C VAL A 716 -7.17 17.94 -28.25
N VAL A 717 -6.95 16.99 -27.36
CA VAL A 717 -5.99 15.88 -27.51
C VAL A 717 -6.74 14.57 -27.63
N GLU A 718 -6.48 13.82 -28.68
CA GLU A 718 -6.87 12.41 -28.77
C GLU A 718 -5.67 11.53 -28.42
N ALA A 719 -5.77 10.74 -27.36
CA ALA A 719 -4.73 9.81 -26.96
C ALA A 719 -5.03 8.40 -27.48
N VAL A 720 -4.04 7.81 -28.12
CA VAL A 720 -4.07 6.44 -28.68
C VAL A 720 -2.88 5.65 -28.16
N TYR A 721 -3.12 4.48 -27.62
CA TYR A 721 -2.09 3.65 -26.98
C TYR A 721 -1.37 2.71 -27.96
N SER A 722 -1.04 3.21 -29.15
CA SER A 722 -0.33 2.50 -30.21
C SER A 722 0.78 3.38 -30.80
N PRO A 723 2.03 3.27 -30.31
CA PRO A 723 3.14 4.10 -30.81
C PRO A 723 3.39 3.95 -32.33
N ALA A 724 3.08 2.76 -32.88
CA ALA A 724 3.22 2.49 -34.29
C ALA A 724 2.31 3.35 -35.22
N LEU A 725 1.38 4.11 -34.61
CA LEU A 725 0.53 5.05 -35.36
C LEU A 725 1.31 6.27 -35.84
N ALA A 726 2.38 6.67 -35.16
CA ALA A 726 3.18 7.84 -35.51
C ALA A 726 4.44 7.41 -36.31
N ASP A 727 4.78 8.21 -37.33
CA ASP A 727 6.00 8.00 -38.12
C ASP A 727 7.25 8.20 -37.25
N GLY A 728 8.36 7.61 -37.68
CA GLY A 728 9.60 7.58 -36.87
C GLY A 728 9.62 6.52 -35.78
N TRP A 729 8.52 5.77 -35.58
CA TRP A 729 8.49 4.68 -34.60
C TRP A 729 9.45 3.55 -34.96
N VAL A 730 10.29 3.20 -34.00
CA VAL A 730 11.18 2.03 -34.08
C VAL A 730 10.92 1.19 -32.81
N ALA A 731 10.43 -0.01 -32.99
CA ALA A 731 10.17 -0.90 -31.85
C ALA A 731 11.44 -1.19 -31.03
N PRO A 732 11.39 -1.22 -29.72
CA PRO A 732 12.53 -1.57 -28.88
C PRO A 732 12.94 -3.03 -29.08
N GLY A 733 14.18 -3.35 -28.69
CA GLY A 733 14.65 -4.74 -28.60
C GLY A 733 14.02 -5.49 -27.40
N PRO A 734 14.19 -6.82 -27.33
CA PRO A 734 13.51 -7.67 -26.34
C PRO A 734 13.90 -7.40 -24.89
N GLY A 735 14.94 -6.61 -24.64
CA GLY A 735 15.34 -6.21 -23.28
C GLY A 735 14.66 -4.95 -22.76
N VAL A 736 13.69 -4.40 -23.50
CA VAL A 736 12.95 -3.19 -23.12
C VAL A 736 11.45 -3.48 -23.21
N THR A 737 10.72 -3.15 -22.16
CA THR A 737 9.26 -3.17 -22.13
C THR A 737 8.69 -1.76 -22.04
N LEU A 738 7.59 -1.51 -22.73
CA LEU A 738 6.99 -0.18 -22.79
C LEU A 738 5.90 -0.04 -21.73
N VAL A 739 5.99 1.04 -20.97
CA VAL A 739 4.99 1.43 -19.97
C VAL A 739 4.33 2.73 -20.44
N GLN A 740 3.00 2.74 -20.52
CA GLN A 740 2.20 3.87 -21.00
C GLN A 740 2.63 4.41 -22.38
N PRO A 741 2.89 3.54 -23.37
CA PRO A 741 3.22 4.00 -24.70
C PRO A 741 2.00 4.63 -25.37
N ARG A 742 2.12 5.88 -25.85
CA ARG A 742 0.98 6.58 -26.42
C ARG A 742 1.36 7.56 -27.52
N VAL A 743 0.42 7.82 -28.42
CA VAL A 743 0.42 8.91 -29.38
C VAL A 743 -0.65 9.91 -28.98
N GLU A 744 -0.28 11.14 -28.75
CA GLU A 744 -1.19 12.25 -28.43
C GLU A 744 -1.32 13.13 -29.67
N ILE A 745 -2.50 13.16 -30.25
CA ILE A 745 -2.82 13.93 -31.46
C ILE A 745 -3.58 15.16 -31.03
N SER A 746 -2.94 16.31 -31.10
CA SER A 746 -3.52 17.56 -30.60
C SER A 746 -4.01 18.47 -31.73
N ARG A 747 -5.07 19.22 -31.43
CA ARG A 747 -5.62 20.29 -32.25
C ARG A 747 -6.04 21.45 -31.37
N THR A 748 -5.74 22.67 -31.79
CA THR A 748 -6.22 23.88 -31.12
C THR A 748 -7.46 24.41 -31.82
N VAL A 749 -8.51 24.70 -31.06
CA VAL A 749 -9.74 25.35 -31.56
C VAL A 749 -10.05 26.62 -30.77
N ILE A 750 -10.72 27.55 -31.40
CA ILE A 750 -11.18 28.81 -30.76
C ILE A 750 -12.69 28.66 -30.48
N LEU A 751 -13.08 28.90 -29.23
CA LEU A 751 -14.43 28.73 -28.73
C LEU A 751 -15.25 30.02 -28.87
#